data_a40135bfa1af1bdb455788babf544dee
#
_entry.id   a40135bfa1af1bdb455788babf544dee
#
_cell.length_a   1.000
_cell.length_b   1.000
_cell.length_c   1.000
_cell.angle_alpha   90.00
_cell.angle_beta   90.00
_cell.angle_gamma   90.00
#
_symmetry.space_group_name_H-M   'P 1'
#
loop_
_entity.id
_entity.type
_entity.pdbx_description
1 polymer ?
#
loop_
_entity_poly.entity_id
_entity_poly.type
_entity_poly.pdbx_seq_one_letter_code
_entity_poly.pdbx_strand_id
1 'polypeptide(L)'
;MPPENQELNFEGVERQPLRTFTEKAYLDYSMYVILDRALPALGDGLKPVQRRIVYAMSELGLSAVSKHKKSARTVGDVLGKFHPHGDTACYEAMVLMAQPFAYRYPLVDGQGNWGSQDDPKSFAAMRYTEAKLTRYADVLLGELSDGTVDWTANFDGTLQEPVILPARLPNLLLNGTTGIAVGMATDIPPHNLREVAAAAIQLLEEPEATTAALMKHVKGPDLPTGAEIISPRADLKEFYDKGVGSFKARATWEIEDGNVVITAFPYQVSPARVQEQIAEQMRAKKLPMVDDLRDESDHENPTRLVVVPRSNRIDLVELMNHLFATTDLERNYRVNLNIIALDGRPRVMGLKEILGEWLEFRTTTVTRRLQYRLDKVGKRLHILDGLLIAFLNLDEVIRIIRREDEPKPLLMKRFKLSDEQAEEILNTRLRHLAKLEEMKIREEQKSLSAERDELDTLLRSKAKLKKLIATEIRADAQAYGDERRTKIIEREAAQAIDEASLIPNEPVTVVLSTGGWVRSAKGHDIDPRALSYKSGDAFQSLARGRSLQPAVFIDSTGRTYTLPAHSLASARGQGEPLSGRLDPPDGAKFAGVMIGEPEDLWLLASDAGYGFTARLKDLITDRRAGKTVLNVPENAHVLAPAPVASADSLVAVVSSEGKLLAFPVGEVPEMPRGKGNKLYDIPAKKAAARTELMTAVAVVAPKASLVLWSGEQQKVLEWRDLQDYVGERAQRGAVLKRGWPRQIDRLETLLPPP
;
A
#
# COMPACT_ATOMS: atom_id res chain seq x y z
N MET A 1 -56.86 5.83 37.85
CA MET A 1 -55.87 5.16 38.70
C MET A 1 -54.70 4.80 37.80
N PRO A 2 -53.49 5.24 38.09
CA PRO A 2 -52.34 4.72 37.33
C PRO A 2 -52.10 3.24 37.69
N PRO A 3 -51.59 2.41 36.78
CA PRO A 3 -51.35 1.01 37.07
C PRO A 3 -50.32 0.87 38.17
N GLU A 4 -50.64 0.01 39.16
CA GLU A 4 -49.73 -0.38 40.21
C GLU A 4 -48.38 -0.82 39.64
N ASN A 5 -47.32 -0.27 40.18
CA ASN A 5 -45.94 -0.75 39.92
C ASN A 5 -45.88 -2.21 40.39
N GLN A 6 -45.90 -3.14 39.43
CA GLN A 6 -45.45 -4.50 39.69
C GLN A 6 -43.99 -4.42 40.09
N GLU A 7 -43.67 -4.58 41.34
CA GLU A 7 -42.28 -4.76 41.82
C GLU A 7 -41.75 -6.04 41.14
N LEU A 8 -40.81 -5.85 40.23
CA LEU A 8 -40.10 -6.96 39.60
C LEU A 8 -39.35 -7.74 40.71
N ASN A 9 -39.72 -9.04 40.85
CA ASN A 9 -39.02 -9.92 41.79
C ASN A 9 -37.60 -10.21 41.20
N PHE A 10 -36.57 -9.73 41.91
CA PHE A 10 -35.17 -9.92 41.55
C PHE A 10 -34.50 -11.05 42.35
N GLU A 11 -35.23 -11.93 42.99
CA GLU A 11 -34.64 -13.12 43.65
C GLU A 11 -33.97 -14.00 42.60
N GLY A 12 -32.65 -14.21 42.74
CA GLY A 12 -31.80 -14.95 41.78
C GLY A 12 -31.20 -14.11 40.67
N VAL A 13 -31.41 -12.80 40.68
CA VAL A 13 -30.76 -11.90 39.69
C VAL A 13 -29.55 -11.20 40.32
N GLU A 14 -28.38 -11.43 39.76
CA GLU A 14 -27.16 -10.70 40.16
C GLU A 14 -27.24 -9.26 39.65
N ARG A 15 -27.12 -8.30 40.58
CA ARG A 15 -27.07 -6.86 40.24
C ARG A 15 -25.62 -6.40 40.22
N GLN A 16 -25.13 -6.01 39.05
CA GLN A 16 -23.79 -5.50 38.86
C GLN A 16 -23.83 -4.06 38.33
N PRO A 17 -22.97 -3.14 38.79
CA PRO A 17 -22.87 -1.82 38.20
C PRO A 17 -22.51 -1.96 36.71
N LEU A 18 -23.18 -1.23 35.82
CA LEU A 18 -22.96 -1.30 34.35
C LEU A 18 -21.49 -1.09 34.00
N ARG A 19 -20.80 -0.19 34.68
CA ARG A 19 -19.37 0.05 34.47
C ARG A 19 -18.55 -1.21 34.73
N THR A 20 -18.71 -1.87 35.85
CA THR A 20 -17.97 -3.08 36.24
C THR A 20 -18.27 -4.22 35.26
N PHE A 21 -19.53 -4.38 34.86
CA PHE A 21 -19.95 -5.35 33.86
C PHE A 21 -19.25 -5.08 32.53
N THR A 22 -19.28 -3.83 32.03
CA THR A 22 -18.71 -3.46 30.75
C THR A 22 -17.18 -3.60 30.74
N GLU A 23 -16.50 -3.18 31.80
CA GLU A 23 -15.06 -3.33 31.96
C GLU A 23 -14.63 -4.79 31.90
N LYS A 24 -15.34 -5.66 32.66
CA LYS A 24 -15.07 -7.11 32.68
C LYS A 24 -15.36 -7.75 31.32
N ALA A 25 -16.55 -7.53 30.77
CA ALA A 25 -16.94 -8.10 29.49
C ALA A 25 -16.01 -7.67 28.36
N TYR A 26 -15.57 -6.41 28.35
CA TYR A 26 -14.61 -5.91 27.37
C TYR A 26 -13.22 -6.52 27.55
N LEU A 27 -12.75 -6.71 28.78
CA LEU A 27 -11.49 -7.38 29.06
C LEU A 27 -11.53 -8.84 28.61
N ASP A 28 -12.57 -9.59 28.98
CA ASP A 28 -12.75 -10.98 28.60
C ASP A 28 -12.81 -11.14 27.08
N TYR A 29 -13.57 -10.26 26.40
CA TYR A 29 -13.62 -10.22 24.93
C TYR A 29 -12.24 -9.88 24.32
N SER A 30 -11.52 -8.92 24.89
CA SER A 30 -10.20 -8.53 24.41
C SER A 30 -9.20 -9.68 24.51
N MET A 31 -9.18 -10.38 25.65
CA MET A 31 -8.34 -11.54 25.88
C MET A 31 -8.68 -12.68 24.88
N TYR A 32 -9.98 -12.95 24.67
CA TYR A 32 -10.42 -13.93 23.69
C TYR A 32 -9.95 -13.55 22.27
N VAL A 33 -10.12 -12.29 21.84
CA VAL A 33 -9.72 -11.86 20.49
C VAL A 33 -8.19 -11.95 20.31
N ILE A 34 -7.42 -11.69 21.34
CA ILE A 34 -5.96 -11.77 21.29
C ILE A 34 -5.51 -13.23 21.22
N LEU A 35 -5.94 -14.05 22.18
CA LEU A 35 -5.42 -15.41 22.38
C LEU A 35 -6.04 -16.47 21.46
N ASP A 36 -7.36 -16.33 21.17
CA ASP A 36 -8.13 -17.38 20.50
C ASP A 36 -8.69 -17.00 19.13
N ARG A 37 -8.26 -15.86 18.56
CA ARG A 37 -8.76 -15.44 17.24
C ARG A 37 -7.69 -14.85 16.33
N ALA A 38 -7.01 -13.79 16.76
CA ALA A 38 -6.27 -12.91 15.85
C ALA A 38 -4.78 -13.23 15.71
N LEU A 39 -4.13 -13.64 16.79
CA LEU A 39 -2.70 -13.91 16.81
C LEU A 39 -2.40 -15.39 16.55
N PRO A 40 -1.31 -15.70 15.83
CA PRO A 40 -0.85 -17.06 15.60
C PRO A 40 -0.09 -17.59 16.82
N ALA A 41 -0.14 -18.89 17.05
CA ALA A 41 0.74 -19.57 18.00
C ALA A 41 2.15 -19.77 17.38
N LEU A 42 3.19 -19.63 18.18
CA LEU A 42 4.57 -19.79 17.73
C LEU A 42 4.86 -21.19 17.22
N GLY A 43 4.35 -22.23 17.89
CA GLY A 43 4.68 -23.62 17.61
C GLY A 43 4.30 -24.08 16.21
N ASP A 44 3.07 -23.82 15.78
CA ASP A 44 2.53 -24.25 14.47
C ASP A 44 2.24 -23.10 13.50
N GLY A 45 2.36 -21.84 13.94
CA GLY A 45 2.14 -20.68 13.11
C GLY A 45 0.69 -20.44 12.69
N LEU A 46 -0.27 -21.09 13.36
CA LEU A 46 -1.68 -21.06 12.98
C LEU A 46 -2.52 -20.26 13.98
N LYS A 47 -3.55 -19.62 13.46
CA LYS A 47 -4.68 -19.15 14.27
C LYS A 47 -5.59 -20.31 14.62
N PRO A 48 -6.40 -20.22 15.69
CA PRO A 48 -7.30 -21.33 16.10
C PRO A 48 -8.20 -21.85 14.98
N VAL A 49 -8.82 -20.96 14.21
CA VAL A 49 -9.70 -21.39 13.09
C VAL A 49 -8.91 -22.16 12.02
N GLN A 50 -7.70 -21.77 11.70
CA GLN A 50 -6.85 -22.43 10.71
C GLN A 50 -6.44 -23.83 11.20
N ARG A 51 -6.03 -23.92 12.47
CA ARG A 51 -5.65 -25.20 13.12
C ARG A 51 -6.84 -26.16 13.11
N ARG A 52 -8.03 -25.70 13.46
CA ARG A 52 -9.26 -26.50 13.49
C ARG A 52 -9.66 -26.98 12.10
N ILE A 53 -9.49 -26.15 11.06
CA ILE A 53 -9.73 -26.56 9.66
C ILE A 53 -8.76 -27.67 9.24
N VAL A 54 -7.45 -27.49 9.46
CA VAL A 54 -6.44 -28.47 9.08
C VAL A 54 -6.63 -29.78 9.85
N TYR A 55 -6.95 -29.71 11.14
CA TYR A 55 -7.22 -30.87 11.98
C TYR A 55 -8.50 -31.59 11.54
N ALA A 56 -9.60 -30.89 11.32
CA ALA A 56 -10.86 -31.50 10.85
C ALA A 56 -10.68 -32.18 9.49
N MET A 57 -9.92 -31.59 8.57
CA MET A 57 -9.60 -32.21 7.29
C MET A 57 -8.78 -33.50 7.46
N SER A 58 -7.87 -33.54 8.42
CA SER A 58 -7.12 -34.76 8.79
C SER A 58 -8.06 -35.85 9.32
N GLU A 59 -8.97 -35.54 10.25
CA GLU A 59 -9.97 -36.47 10.80
C GLU A 59 -10.91 -36.99 9.72
N LEU A 60 -11.23 -36.17 8.70
CA LEU A 60 -12.03 -36.59 7.55
C LEU A 60 -11.24 -37.45 6.55
N GLY A 61 -9.97 -37.75 6.80
CA GLY A 61 -9.08 -38.51 5.91
C GLY A 61 -8.77 -37.78 4.57
N LEU A 62 -8.85 -36.44 4.56
CA LEU A 62 -8.58 -35.62 3.36
C LEU A 62 -7.09 -35.37 3.18
N SER A 63 -6.28 -36.40 3.18
CA SER A 63 -4.83 -36.29 2.92
C SER A 63 -4.53 -35.91 1.47
N ALA A 64 -3.31 -35.54 1.17
CA ALA A 64 -2.85 -35.13 -0.17
C ALA A 64 -3.10 -36.18 -1.27
N VAL A 65 -3.13 -37.47 -0.90
CA VAL A 65 -3.38 -38.59 -1.83
C VAL A 65 -4.85 -38.95 -1.97
N SER A 66 -5.71 -38.39 -1.13
CA SER A 66 -7.15 -38.64 -1.16
C SER A 66 -7.83 -37.90 -2.32
N LYS A 67 -9.07 -38.25 -2.61
CA LYS A 67 -9.92 -37.47 -3.54
C LYS A 67 -10.46 -36.22 -2.84
N HIS A 68 -10.57 -35.13 -3.60
CA HIS A 68 -11.24 -33.93 -3.14
C HIS A 68 -12.68 -34.23 -2.65
N LYS A 69 -13.12 -33.48 -1.66
CA LYS A 69 -14.49 -33.51 -1.14
C LYS A 69 -15.07 -32.10 -1.10
N LYS A 70 -16.37 -31.97 -1.17
CA LYS A 70 -17.07 -30.67 -1.09
C LYS A 70 -16.59 -29.87 0.13
N SER A 71 -16.23 -28.63 -0.08
CA SER A 71 -15.75 -27.73 0.99
C SER A 71 -16.79 -27.55 2.09
N ALA A 72 -18.09 -27.58 1.73
CA ALA A 72 -19.19 -27.52 2.69
C ALA A 72 -19.15 -28.64 3.74
N ARG A 73 -18.61 -29.84 3.40
CA ARG A 73 -18.42 -30.91 4.38
C ARG A 73 -17.37 -30.56 5.42
N THR A 74 -16.23 -30.06 4.98
CA THR A 74 -15.15 -29.62 5.90
C THR A 74 -15.66 -28.52 6.82
N VAL A 75 -16.28 -27.48 6.24
CA VAL A 75 -16.83 -26.35 7.00
C VAL A 75 -17.87 -26.85 8.03
N GLY A 76 -18.77 -27.73 7.62
CA GLY A 76 -19.78 -28.30 8.50
C GLY A 76 -19.17 -29.07 9.69
N ASP A 77 -18.13 -29.89 9.43
CA ASP A 77 -17.42 -30.63 10.49
C ASP A 77 -16.68 -29.69 11.45
N VAL A 78 -16.02 -28.65 10.91
CA VAL A 78 -15.33 -27.65 11.73
C VAL A 78 -16.30 -26.94 12.67
N LEU A 79 -17.40 -26.45 12.14
CA LEU A 79 -18.40 -25.70 12.93
C LEU A 79 -19.11 -26.62 13.95
N GLY A 80 -19.48 -27.83 13.54
CA GLY A 80 -20.19 -28.73 14.39
C GLY A 80 -19.36 -29.37 15.50
N LYS A 81 -18.03 -29.45 15.32
CA LYS A 81 -17.15 -30.17 16.24
C LYS A 81 -16.18 -29.27 17.02
N PHE A 82 -15.63 -28.20 16.41
CA PHE A 82 -14.48 -27.50 16.97
C PHE A 82 -14.62 -25.98 17.04
N HIS A 83 -15.35 -25.34 16.10
CA HIS A 83 -15.32 -23.89 15.96
C HIS A 83 -16.73 -23.29 15.82
N PRO A 84 -17.43 -22.98 16.92
CA PRO A 84 -18.81 -22.53 16.93
C PRO A 84 -18.97 -21.06 16.50
N HIS A 85 -18.57 -20.74 15.27
CA HIS A 85 -18.62 -19.40 14.68
C HIS A 85 -19.28 -19.44 13.29
N GLY A 86 -19.33 -18.31 12.58
CA GLY A 86 -19.96 -18.22 11.27
C GLY A 86 -19.26 -19.07 10.19
N ASP A 87 -20.05 -19.75 9.37
CA ASP A 87 -19.60 -20.60 8.27
C ASP A 87 -18.81 -19.81 7.22
N THR A 88 -19.24 -18.60 6.91
CA THR A 88 -18.56 -17.70 5.98
C THR A 88 -17.12 -17.42 6.42
N ALA A 89 -16.89 -17.07 7.68
CA ALA A 89 -15.56 -16.79 8.20
C ALA A 89 -14.65 -18.03 8.18
N CYS A 90 -15.22 -19.20 8.52
CA CYS A 90 -14.49 -20.46 8.43
C CYS A 90 -14.10 -20.79 6.98
N TYR A 91 -15.04 -20.63 6.04
CA TYR A 91 -14.77 -20.88 4.63
C TYR A 91 -13.77 -19.88 4.04
N GLU A 92 -13.88 -18.59 4.36
CA GLU A 92 -12.89 -17.58 3.95
C GLU A 92 -11.48 -17.91 4.44
N ALA A 93 -11.33 -18.38 5.68
CA ALA A 93 -10.03 -18.83 6.20
C ALA A 93 -9.50 -20.03 5.40
N MET A 94 -10.37 -20.96 5.04
CA MET A 94 -10.02 -22.13 4.22
C MET A 94 -9.61 -21.70 2.80
N VAL A 95 -10.31 -20.73 2.21
CA VAL A 95 -10.00 -20.18 0.89
C VAL A 95 -8.61 -19.55 0.87
N LEU A 96 -8.28 -18.73 1.86
CA LEU A 96 -6.94 -18.11 1.95
C LEU A 96 -5.83 -19.16 2.00
N MET A 97 -6.03 -20.26 2.77
CA MET A 97 -5.05 -21.36 2.86
C MET A 97 -4.88 -22.15 1.56
N ALA A 98 -5.81 -22.00 0.60
CA ALA A 98 -5.76 -22.67 -0.70
C ALA A 98 -5.20 -21.77 -1.81
N GLN A 99 -5.14 -20.45 -1.62
CA GLN A 99 -4.71 -19.49 -2.64
C GLN A 99 -3.19 -19.43 -2.76
N PRO A 100 -2.58 -19.80 -3.92
CA PRO A 100 -1.12 -19.79 -4.09
C PRO A 100 -0.51 -18.38 -4.18
N PHE A 101 -1.35 -17.36 -4.37
CA PHE A 101 -0.96 -15.94 -4.35
C PHE A 101 -1.14 -15.29 -2.96
N ALA A 102 -1.82 -16.00 -2.00
CA ALA A 102 -1.98 -15.57 -0.61
C ALA A 102 -1.02 -16.31 0.34
N TYR A 103 -0.80 -17.61 0.14
CA TYR A 103 0.06 -18.46 0.93
C TYR A 103 1.32 -18.86 0.14
N ARG A 104 2.51 -18.70 0.77
CA ARG A 104 3.77 -19.13 0.16
C ARG A 104 3.86 -20.65 0.03
N TYR A 105 3.30 -21.37 1.01
CA TYR A 105 3.14 -22.82 1.08
C TYR A 105 1.69 -23.16 1.44
N PRO A 106 0.79 -23.27 0.46
CA PRO A 106 -0.63 -23.58 0.70
C PRO A 106 -0.83 -24.85 1.51
N LEU A 107 -1.80 -24.83 2.43
CA LEU A 107 -2.17 -25.98 3.26
C LEU A 107 -3.35 -26.76 2.67
N VAL A 108 -4.17 -26.09 1.88
CA VAL A 108 -5.36 -26.66 1.23
C VAL A 108 -5.14 -26.71 -0.28
N ASP A 109 -5.45 -27.85 -0.88
CA ASP A 109 -5.52 -28.07 -2.32
C ASP A 109 -6.98 -27.97 -2.75
N GLY A 110 -7.32 -26.89 -3.44
CA GLY A 110 -8.67 -26.55 -3.85
C GLY A 110 -8.96 -26.87 -5.31
N GLN A 111 -10.14 -27.41 -5.59
CA GLN A 111 -10.68 -27.63 -6.93
C GLN A 111 -11.92 -26.77 -7.14
N GLY A 112 -11.99 -26.07 -8.27
CA GLY A 112 -13.04 -25.09 -8.57
C GLY A 112 -12.54 -23.65 -8.51
N ASN A 113 -13.45 -22.69 -8.38
CA ASN A 113 -13.07 -21.27 -8.26
C ASN A 113 -12.79 -20.89 -6.79
N TRP A 114 -11.52 -20.65 -6.51
CA TRP A 114 -11.00 -20.22 -5.20
C TRP A 114 -10.53 -18.76 -5.20
N GLY A 115 -11.03 -17.94 -6.13
CA GLY A 115 -10.59 -16.56 -6.33
C GLY A 115 -9.36 -16.43 -7.24
N SER A 116 -9.02 -15.21 -7.56
CA SER A 116 -7.84 -14.85 -8.36
C SER A 116 -7.03 -13.77 -7.65
N GLN A 117 -5.86 -13.46 -8.18
CA GLN A 117 -5.06 -12.35 -7.64
C GLN A 117 -5.75 -11.00 -7.85
N ASP A 118 -6.54 -10.86 -8.92
CA ASP A 118 -7.33 -9.65 -9.18
C ASP A 118 -8.43 -9.45 -8.17
N ASP A 119 -9.16 -10.52 -7.86
CA ASP A 119 -10.24 -10.51 -6.87
C ASP A 119 -10.14 -11.75 -5.98
N PRO A 120 -9.34 -11.67 -4.90
CA PRO A 120 -9.17 -12.77 -3.95
C PRO A 120 -10.45 -13.18 -3.23
N LYS A 121 -11.47 -12.32 -3.22
CA LYS A 121 -12.76 -12.56 -2.56
C LYS A 121 -13.85 -13.07 -3.49
N SER A 122 -13.62 -13.10 -4.79
CA SER A 122 -14.57 -13.63 -5.78
C SER A 122 -14.37 -15.13 -5.98
N PHE A 123 -14.58 -15.90 -4.91
CA PHE A 123 -14.56 -17.35 -4.93
C PHE A 123 -15.97 -17.92 -4.93
N ALA A 124 -16.13 -19.15 -5.46
CA ALA A 124 -17.42 -19.82 -5.50
C ALA A 124 -17.87 -20.24 -4.09
N ALA A 125 -19.18 -20.32 -3.86
CA ALA A 125 -19.74 -20.82 -2.61
C ALA A 125 -19.26 -22.25 -2.29
N MET A 126 -19.09 -22.58 -1.02
CA MET A 126 -18.53 -23.85 -0.53
C MET A 126 -19.21 -25.11 -1.03
N ARG A 127 -20.47 -25.01 -1.51
CA ARG A 127 -21.20 -26.12 -2.12
C ARG A 127 -20.71 -26.48 -3.53
N TYR A 128 -20.00 -25.57 -4.20
CA TYR A 128 -19.45 -25.79 -5.55
C TYR A 128 -17.97 -26.19 -5.53
N THR A 129 -17.19 -25.68 -4.57
CA THR A 129 -15.77 -26.00 -4.44
C THR A 129 -15.54 -27.33 -3.76
N GLU A 130 -14.37 -27.93 -4.04
CA GLU A 130 -13.89 -29.15 -3.41
C GLU A 130 -12.48 -28.93 -2.89
N ALA A 131 -12.11 -29.61 -1.80
CA ALA A 131 -10.85 -29.45 -1.14
C ALA A 131 -10.29 -30.75 -0.56
N LYS A 132 -8.96 -30.76 -0.40
CA LYS A 132 -8.18 -31.72 0.39
C LYS A 132 -6.95 -31.02 0.93
N LEU A 133 -6.16 -31.66 1.78
CA LEU A 133 -4.89 -31.14 2.26
C LEU A 133 -3.80 -31.25 1.18
N THR A 134 -2.87 -30.31 1.15
CA THR A 134 -1.66 -30.38 0.33
C THR A 134 -0.64 -31.35 0.94
N ARG A 135 0.41 -31.69 0.17
CA ARG A 135 1.56 -32.43 0.72
C ARG A 135 2.26 -31.67 1.84
N TYR A 136 2.32 -30.34 1.75
CA TYR A 136 2.96 -29.51 2.77
C TYR A 136 2.21 -29.57 4.12
N ALA A 137 0.91 -29.79 4.16
CA ALA A 137 0.16 -29.93 5.40
C ALA A 137 0.66 -31.08 6.29
N ASP A 138 1.35 -32.09 5.73
CA ASP A 138 2.01 -33.16 6.48
C ASP A 138 3.10 -32.68 7.43
N VAL A 139 3.72 -31.52 7.12
CA VAL A 139 4.67 -30.85 8.03
C VAL A 139 4.03 -30.53 9.38
N LEU A 140 2.71 -30.27 9.41
CA LEU A 140 1.94 -29.94 10.61
C LEU A 140 1.30 -31.16 11.27
N LEU A 141 0.97 -32.20 10.49
CA LEU A 141 0.11 -33.30 10.93
C LEU A 141 0.85 -34.64 11.11
N GLY A 142 2.00 -34.80 10.45
CA GLY A 142 2.66 -36.10 10.32
C GLY A 142 3.04 -36.80 11.62
N GLU A 143 3.18 -36.05 12.71
CA GLU A 143 3.53 -36.60 14.03
C GLU A 143 2.36 -36.53 15.05
N LEU A 144 1.14 -36.20 14.61
CA LEU A 144 -0.01 -35.96 15.49
C LEU A 144 -0.38 -37.19 16.34
N SER A 145 -0.21 -38.40 15.79
CA SER A 145 -0.54 -39.67 16.47
C SER A 145 0.59 -40.21 17.40
N ASP A 146 1.69 -39.50 17.49
CA ASP A 146 2.92 -40.00 18.14
C ASP A 146 3.12 -39.44 19.56
N GLY A 147 2.05 -39.08 20.26
CA GLY A 147 2.09 -38.58 21.63
C GLY A 147 2.72 -37.17 21.76
N THR A 148 2.79 -36.43 20.69
CA THR A 148 3.51 -35.15 20.57
C THR A 148 2.71 -33.94 21.01
N VAL A 149 1.36 -34.02 21.05
CA VAL A 149 0.47 -32.91 21.31
C VAL A 149 -0.25 -33.02 22.65
N ASP A 150 -0.61 -31.88 23.20
CA ASP A 150 -1.57 -31.77 24.29
C ASP A 150 -2.97 -31.61 23.71
N TRP A 151 -3.91 -32.30 24.32
CA TRP A 151 -5.29 -32.32 23.90
C TRP A 151 -6.14 -31.51 24.87
N THR A 152 -7.09 -30.76 24.34
CA THR A 152 -8.08 -30.03 25.11
C THR A 152 -9.51 -30.41 24.68
N ALA A 153 -10.46 -30.25 25.57
CA ALA A 153 -11.87 -30.45 25.21
C ALA A 153 -12.28 -29.39 24.17
N ASN A 154 -13.09 -29.80 23.19
CA ASN A 154 -13.72 -28.88 22.28
C ASN A 154 -14.78 -28.02 23.02
N PHE A 155 -15.47 -27.12 22.32
CA PHE A 155 -16.39 -26.15 22.91
C PHE A 155 -17.57 -26.76 23.69
N ASP A 156 -18.01 -27.97 23.38
CA ASP A 156 -19.11 -28.66 24.07
C ASP A 156 -18.64 -29.82 24.99
N GLY A 157 -17.35 -30.07 25.08
CA GLY A 157 -16.72 -31.08 25.91
C GLY A 157 -16.90 -32.53 25.42
N THR A 158 -17.47 -32.74 24.22
CA THR A 158 -17.76 -34.10 23.69
C THR A 158 -16.58 -34.71 22.95
N LEU A 159 -15.67 -33.87 22.42
CA LEU A 159 -14.52 -34.30 21.64
C LEU A 159 -13.25 -33.60 22.16
N GLN A 160 -12.12 -34.02 21.65
CA GLN A 160 -10.83 -33.37 21.93
C GLN A 160 -10.23 -32.78 20.66
N GLU A 161 -9.57 -31.66 20.81
CA GLU A 161 -8.80 -31.00 19.76
C GLU A 161 -7.36 -30.75 20.21
N PRO A 162 -6.37 -30.74 19.29
CA PRO A 162 -4.99 -30.45 19.64
C PRO A 162 -4.82 -28.97 19.99
N VAL A 163 -4.11 -28.69 21.09
CA VAL A 163 -3.82 -27.31 21.51
C VAL A 163 -2.92 -26.62 20.47
N ILE A 164 -1.87 -27.29 20.02
CA ILE A 164 -0.93 -26.85 18.99
C ILE A 164 -0.53 -28.06 18.16
N LEU A 165 -0.45 -27.94 16.83
CA LEU A 165 -0.01 -29.03 15.96
C LEU A 165 1.52 -29.21 16.04
N PRO A 166 2.03 -30.46 15.89
CA PRO A 166 3.44 -30.79 16.03
C PRO A 166 4.26 -30.40 14.80
N ALA A 167 4.33 -29.11 14.49
CA ALA A 167 4.98 -28.60 13.29
C ALA A 167 6.47 -29.00 13.22
N ARG A 168 6.88 -29.64 12.11
CA ARG A 168 8.25 -30.05 11.83
C ARG A 168 9.11 -28.94 11.27
N LEU A 169 8.49 -27.85 10.77
CA LEU A 169 9.15 -26.65 10.27
C LEU A 169 8.48 -25.40 10.88
N PRO A 170 9.18 -24.26 10.98
CA PRO A 170 8.63 -23.04 11.58
C PRO A 170 7.62 -22.37 10.64
N ASN A 171 6.44 -22.96 10.51
CA ASN A 171 5.37 -22.55 9.59
C ASN A 171 4.96 -21.08 9.77
N LEU A 172 5.10 -20.53 10.97
CA LEU A 172 4.87 -19.12 11.26
C LEU A 172 5.65 -18.21 10.32
N LEU A 173 6.94 -18.46 10.13
CA LEU A 173 7.79 -17.68 9.23
C LEU A 173 7.59 -18.08 7.76
N LEU A 174 7.23 -19.33 7.48
CA LEU A 174 7.12 -19.82 6.10
C LEU A 174 5.89 -19.25 5.38
N ASN A 175 4.75 -19.19 6.05
CA ASN A 175 3.51 -18.65 5.46
C ASN A 175 3.21 -17.22 5.93
N GLY A 176 3.79 -16.80 7.05
CA GLY A 176 3.42 -15.53 7.64
C GLY A 176 1.97 -15.50 8.10
N THR A 177 1.52 -14.35 8.57
CA THR A 177 0.11 -14.10 8.89
C THR A 177 -0.12 -12.63 9.13
N THR A 178 -1.34 -12.16 8.92
CA THR A 178 -1.81 -10.84 9.33
C THR A 178 -3.01 -10.97 10.24
N GLY A 179 -3.11 -10.13 11.26
CA GLY A 179 -4.23 -10.17 12.19
C GLY A 179 -4.36 -8.88 12.99
N ILE A 180 -5.60 -8.50 13.27
CA ILE A 180 -5.93 -7.31 14.06
C ILE A 180 -6.67 -7.78 15.31
N ALA A 181 -6.08 -7.54 16.48
CA ALA A 181 -6.66 -7.79 17.78
C ALA A 181 -7.01 -6.48 18.49
N VAL A 182 -7.53 -6.56 19.71
CA VAL A 182 -7.79 -5.38 20.54
C VAL A 182 -6.46 -4.87 21.10
N GLY A 183 -6.09 -3.64 20.73
CA GLY A 183 -4.87 -2.99 21.21
C GLY A 183 -3.57 -3.48 20.59
N MET A 184 -3.59 -4.49 19.73
CA MET A 184 -2.41 -5.02 19.05
C MET A 184 -2.73 -5.62 17.68
N ALA A 185 -1.71 -5.77 16.85
CA ALA A 185 -1.80 -6.38 15.53
C ALA A 185 -0.59 -7.27 15.29
N THR A 186 -0.70 -8.15 14.30
CA THR A 186 0.40 -8.95 13.78
C THR A 186 0.47 -8.82 12.26
N ASP A 187 1.68 -8.62 11.73
CA ASP A 187 1.97 -8.55 10.29
C ASP A 187 3.29 -9.28 10.04
N ILE A 188 3.23 -10.58 9.86
CA ILE A 188 4.39 -11.46 9.64
C ILE A 188 4.47 -11.78 8.16
N PRO A 189 5.51 -11.33 7.43
CA PRO A 189 5.69 -11.69 6.03
C PRO A 189 6.14 -13.14 5.88
N PRO A 190 5.79 -13.82 4.77
CA PRO A 190 6.27 -15.16 4.47
C PRO A 190 7.74 -15.17 4.05
N HIS A 191 8.40 -16.35 4.24
CA HIS A 191 9.82 -16.55 3.94
C HIS A 191 10.06 -17.85 3.17
N ASN A 192 11.23 -17.94 2.55
CA ASN A 192 11.65 -19.15 1.84
C ASN A 192 11.99 -20.27 2.82
N LEU A 193 11.45 -21.46 2.57
CA LEU A 193 11.57 -22.62 3.45
C LEU A 193 13.02 -23.08 3.61
N ARG A 194 13.79 -23.17 2.51
CA ARG A 194 15.19 -23.61 2.57
C ARG A 194 16.05 -22.63 3.39
N GLU A 195 15.78 -21.33 3.27
CA GLU A 195 16.51 -20.28 3.99
C GLU A 195 16.20 -20.33 5.49
N VAL A 196 14.92 -20.44 5.85
CA VAL A 196 14.50 -20.52 7.26
C VAL A 196 14.99 -21.82 7.92
N ALA A 197 14.89 -22.95 7.22
CA ALA A 197 15.41 -24.23 7.70
C ALA A 197 16.93 -24.19 7.95
N ALA A 198 17.69 -23.58 7.02
CA ALA A 198 19.14 -23.43 7.19
C ALA A 198 19.49 -22.54 8.39
N ALA A 199 18.74 -21.43 8.60
CA ALA A 199 18.93 -20.56 9.77
C ALA A 199 18.55 -21.27 11.08
N ALA A 200 17.48 -22.07 11.10
CA ALA A 200 17.10 -22.86 12.27
C ALA A 200 18.17 -23.91 12.61
N ILE A 201 18.72 -24.59 11.61
CA ILE A 201 19.82 -25.54 11.82
C ILE A 201 21.05 -24.83 12.37
N GLN A 202 21.45 -23.68 11.79
CA GLN A 202 22.59 -22.92 12.33
C GLN A 202 22.36 -22.53 13.79
N LEU A 203 21.18 -22.01 14.13
CA LEU A 203 20.86 -21.60 15.50
C LEU A 203 20.84 -22.80 16.48
N LEU A 204 20.41 -23.99 16.02
CA LEU A 204 20.43 -25.23 16.81
C LEU A 204 21.87 -25.68 17.11
N GLU A 205 22.77 -25.54 16.12
CA GLU A 205 24.20 -25.88 16.25
C GLU A 205 24.98 -24.81 17.03
N GLU A 206 24.67 -23.51 16.76
CA GLU A 206 25.31 -22.33 17.35
C GLU A 206 24.26 -21.44 18.07
N PRO A 207 23.86 -21.73 19.32
CA PRO A 207 22.82 -20.98 20.03
C PRO A 207 23.11 -19.48 20.20
N GLU A 208 24.40 -19.11 20.20
CA GLU A 208 24.85 -17.71 20.31
C GLU A 208 24.92 -16.98 18.95
N ALA A 209 24.47 -17.61 17.85
CA ALA A 209 24.45 -16.95 16.54
C ALA A 209 23.65 -15.65 16.61
N THR A 210 24.20 -14.61 16.01
CA THR A 210 23.54 -13.29 15.94
C THR A 210 22.51 -13.26 14.81
N THR A 211 21.54 -12.33 14.85
CA THR A 211 20.61 -12.11 13.74
C THR A 211 21.35 -11.88 12.42
N ALA A 212 22.48 -11.15 12.44
CA ALA A 212 23.29 -10.94 11.24
C ALA A 212 23.90 -12.25 10.67
N ALA A 213 24.19 -13.24 11.52
CA ALA A 213 24.63 -14.56 11.08
C ALA A 213 23.47 -15.34 10.46
N LEU A 214 22.29 -15.32 11.08
CA LEU A 214 21.08 -15.97 10.56
C LEU A 214 20.63 -15.35 9.22
N MET A 215 20.82 -14.05 9.03
CA MET A 215 20.54 -13.35 7.77
C MET A 215 21.51 -13.68 6.62
N LYS A 216 22.53 -14.50 6.85
CA LYS A 216 23.30 -15.10 5.73
C LYS A 216 22.45 -16.15 5.01
N HIS A 217 21.53 -16.79 5.71
CA HIS A 217 20.54 -17.74 5.18
C HIS A 217 19.22 -17.04 4.85
N VAL A 218 18.56 -16.43 5.83
CA VAL A 218 17.31 -15.68 5.63
C VAL A 218 17.63 -14.30 5.07
N LYS A 219 17.61 -14.18 3.76
CA LYS A 219 17.95 -12.92 3.07
C LYS A 219 16.92 -11.81 3.29
N GLY A 220 15.65 -12.18 3.47
CA GLY A 220 14.49 -11.32 3.63
C GLY A 220 13.20 -12.09 3.37
N PRO A 221 12.04 -11.45 3.42
CA PRO A 221 10.76 -12.04 3.04
C PRO A 221 10.79 -12.66 1.63
N ASP A 222 9.98 -13.68 1.39
CA ASP A 222 9.81 -14.36 0.11
C ASP A 222 8.32 -14.45 -0.21
N LEU A 223 7.85 -13.50 -1.01
CA LEU A 223 6.43 -13.27 -1.24
C LEU A 223 5.86 -14.27 -2.24
N PRO A 224 4.59 -14.73 -2.06
CA PRO A 224 3.95 -15.71 -2.95
C PRO A 224 3.93 -15.27 -4.42
N THR A 225 3.72 -13.98 -4.68
CA THR A 225 3.60 -13.40 -6.02
C THR A 225 4.94 -13.03 -6.66
N GLY A 226 6.07 -13.22 -5.98
CA GLY A 226 7.37 -12.79 -6.47
C GLY A 226 7.65 -11.33 -6.17
N ALA A 227 7.80 -10.50 -7.21
CA ALA A 227 8.19 -9.09 -7.11
C ALA A 227 9.66 -8.88 -6.63
N GLU A 228 10.07 -7.63 -6.40
CA GLU A 228 11.39 -7.27 -5.88
C GLU A 228 11.25 -6.53 -4.55
N ILE A 229 12.01 -6.95 -3.53
CA ILE A 229 12.19 -6.15 -2.31
C ILE A 229 13.32 -5.15 -2.58
N ILE A 230 13.01 -3.86 -2.41
CA ILE A 230 13.94 -2.76 -2.76
C ILE A 230 14.54 -2.07 -1.54
N SER A 231 14.10 -2.44 -0.33
CA SER A 231 14.59 -1.87 0.93
C SER A 231 16.06 -2.21 1.18
N PRO A 232 16.83 -1.30 1.79
CA PRO A 232 18.20 -1.54 2.23
C PRO A 232 18.28 -2.73 3.18
N ARG A 233 19.38 -3.47 3.10
CA ARG A 233 19.63 -4.61 4.00
C ARG A 233 19.65 -4.22 5.48
N ALA A 234 20.01 -2.97 5.77
CA ALA A 234 19.99 -2.43 7.13
C ALA A 234 18.57 -2.39 7.72
N ASP A 235 17.58 -1.97 6.92
CA ASP A 235 16.18 -1.91 7.34
C ASP A 235 15.61 -3.30 7.58
N LEU A 236 15.97 -4.26 6.70
CA LEU A 236 15.60 -5.68 6.88
C LEU A 236 16.20 -6.24 8.18
N LYS A 237 17.46 -5.89 8.49
CA LYS A 237 18.09 -6.31 9.73
C LYS A 237 17.42 -5.69 10.95
N GLU A 238 17.05 -4.43 10.88
CA GLU A 238 16.40 -3.73 11.99
C GLU A 238 15.08 -4.39 12.36
N PHE A 239 14.22 -4.72 11.41
CA PHE A 239 12.97 -5.40 11.76
C PHE A 239 13.18 -6.85 12.23
N TYR A 240 14.21 -7.57 11.74
CA TYR A 240 14.54 -8.91 12.26
C TYR A 240 15.13 -8.86 13.68
N ASP A 241 15.84 -7.78 14.04
CA ASP A 241 16.32 -7.58 15.41
C ASP A 241 15.18 -7.19 16.36
N LYS A 242 14.32 -6.26 15.97
CA LYS A 242 13.32 -5.64 16.84
C LYS A 242 11.92 -6.28 16.78
N GLY A 243 11.63 -7.08 15.76
CA GLY A 243 10.31 -7.63 15.49
C GLY A 243 9.31 -6.62 14.90
N VAL A 244 9.71 -5.37 14.68
CA VAL A 244 8.89 -4.31 14.08
C VAL A 244 9.66 -3.51 13.04
N GLY A 245 8.97 -3.07 12.00
CA GLY A 245 9.57 -2.28 10.92
C GLY A 245 8.71 -2.23 9.67
N SER A 246 9.35 -2.04 8.54
CA SER A 246 8.69 -2.10 7.23
C SER A 246 9.69 -2.42 6.14
N PHE A 247 9.19 -2.90 5.00
CA PHE A 247 9.97 -3.03 3.78
C PHE A 247 9.12 -2.64 2.58
N LYS A 248 9.78 -2.24 1.49
CA LYS A 248 9.13 -1.93 0.23
C LYS A 248 9.33 -3.06 -0.77
N ALA A 249 8.26 -3.40 -1.48
CA ALA A 249 8.33 -4.27 -2.64
C ALA A 249 7.79 -3.57 -3.89
N ARG A 250 8.40 -3.89 -5.01
CA ARG A 250 8.15 -3.28 -6.32
C ARG A 250 7.85 -4.37 -7.34
N ALA A 251 6.95 -4.11 -8.27
CA ALA A 251 6.65 -5.00 -9.39
C ALA A 251 7.90 -5.29 -10.23
N THR A 252 7.98 -6.50 -10.77
CA THR A 252 9.00 -6.83 -11.79
C THR A 252 8.44 -6.55 -13.17
N TRP A 253 9.33 -6.10 -14.05
CA TRP A 253 8.97 -5.76 -15.40
C TRP A 253 10.14 -5.97 -16.36
N GLU A 254 9.85 -6.10 -17.63
CA GLU A 254 10.83 -6.25 -18.72
C GLU A 254 10.34 -5.50 -19.96
N ILE A 255 11.23 -5.34 -20.92
CA ILE A 255 10.93 -4.65 -22.18
C ILE A 255 10.80 -5.71 -23.26
N GLU A 256 9.62 -5.78 -23.90
CA GLU A 256 9.34 -6.63 -25.03
C GLU A 256 8.81 -5.78 -26.19
N ASP A 257 9.44 -5.87 -27.34
CA ASP A 257 9.05 -5.15 -28.57
C ASP A 257 8.81 -3.63 -28.36
N GLY A 258 9.59 -3.03 -27.44
CA GLY A 258 9.46 -1.61 -27.10
C GLY A 258 8.32 -1.26 -26.15
N ASN A 259 7.60 -2.26 -25.64
CA ASN A 259 6.57 -2.11 -24.61
C ASN A 259 7.13 -2.49 -23.23
N VAL A 260 6.51 -1.96 -22.19
CA VAL A 260 6.75 -2.41 -20.82
C VAL A 260 5.80 -3.55 -20.51
N VAL A 261 6.34 -4.69 -20.08
CA VAL A 261 5.58 -5.86 -19.66
C VAL A 261 5.82 -6.08 -18.17
N ILE A 262 4.77 -5.94 -17.36
CA ILE A 262 4.81 -6.21 -15.92
C ILE A 262 4.58 -7.70 -15.72
N THR A 263 5.56 -8.39 -15.11
CA THR A 263 5.61 -9.85 -14.96
C THR A 263 5.28 -10.34 -13.56
N ALA A 264 5.35 -9.47 -12.54
CA ALA A 264 4.89 -9.79 -11.18
C ALA A 264 4.46 -8.52 -10.45
N PHE A 265 3.38 -8.61 -9.69
CA PHE A 265 2.89 -7.54 -8.82
C PHE A 265 3.34 -7.73 -7.37
N PRO A 266 3.46 -6.66 -6.59
CA PRO A 266 3.67 -6.75 -5.17
C PRO A 266 2.58 -7.58 -4.48
N TYR A 267 2.92 -8.24 -3.39
CA TYR A 267 2.01 -9.11 -2.64
C TYR A 267 0.73 -8.39 -2.22
N GLN A 268 -0.43 -9.05 -2.37
CA GLN A 268 -1.76 -8.49 -2.08
C GLN A 268 -2.12 -7.24 -2.91
N VAL A 269 -1.51 -7.07 -4.06
CA VAL A 269 -1.90 -6.03 -5.03
C VAL A 269 -2.71 -6.69 -6.15
N SER A 270 -3.87 -6.11 -6.44
CA SER A 270 -4.71 -6.54 -7.57
C SER A 270 -4.19 -5.90 -8.87
N PRO A 271 -3.88 -6.69 -9.91
CA PRO A 271 -3.58 -6.20 -11.25
C PRO A 271 -4.65 -5.26 -11.80
N ALA A 272 -5.93 -5.61 -11.66
CA ALA A 272 -7.05 -4.80 -12.13
C ALA A 272 -7.08 -3.41 -11.49
N ARG A 273 -6.76 -3.32 -10.19
CA ARG A 273 -6.65 -2.03 -9.50
C ARG A 273 -5.51 -1.17 -10.03
N VAL A 274 -4.36 -1.76 -10.32
CA VAL A 274 -3.23 -1.04 -10.94
C VAL A 274 -3.61 -0.55 -12.33
N GLN A 275 -4.29 -1.39 -13.13
CA GLN A 275 -4.82 -0.97 -14.44
C GLN A 275 -5.75 0.24 -14.30
N GLU A 276 -6.67 0.22 -13.33
CA GLU A 276 -7.57 1.33 -13.07
C GLU A 276 -6.81 2.62 -12.70
N GLN A 277 -5.79 2.54 -11.83
CA GLN A 277 -4.95 3.67 -11.44
C GLN A 277 -4.20 4.26 -12.63
N ILE A 278 -3.66 3.44 -13.52
CA ILE A 278 -2.97 3.89 -14.74
C ILE A 278 -3.98 4.51 -15.72
N ALA A 279 -5.10 3.85 -15.96
CA ALA A 279 -6.16 4.35 -16.86
C ALA A 279 -6.77 5.67 -16.38
N GLU A 280 -6.89 5.86 -15.06
CA GLU A 280 -7.35 7.11 -14.49
C GLU A 280 -6.36 8.26 -14.76
N GLN A 281 -5.07 8.02 -14.60
CA GLN A 281 -4.03 8.99 -14.95
C GLN A 281 -4.02 9.31 -16.46
N MET A 282 -4.23 8.30 -17.32
CA MET A 282 -4.35 8.51 -18.78
C MET A 282 -5.58 9.38 -19.11
N ARG A 283 -6.74 9.10 -18.51
CA ARG A 283 -7.97 9.90 -18.68
C ARG A 283 -7.81 11.33 -18.19
N ALA A 284 -7.11 11.52 -17.08
CA ALA A 284 -6.79 12.82 -16.51
C ALA A 284 -5.68 13.56 -17.30
N LYS A 285 -5.13 12.95 -18.37
CA LYS A 285 -4.01 13.48 -19.18
C LYS A 285 -2.71 13.72 -18.38
N LYS A 286 -2.56 13.07 -17.24
CA LYS A 286 -1.37 13.10 -16.41
C LYS A 286 -0.28 12.13 -16.89
N LEU A 287 -0.64 11.19 -17.76
CA LEU A 287 0.24 10.18 -18.33
C LEU A 287 0.21 10.22 -19.87
N PRO A 288 0.64 11.32 -20.50
CA PRO A 288 0.54 11.51 -21.96
C PRO A 288 1.51 10.62 -22.75
N MET A 289 2.45 9.98 -22.09
CA MET A 289 3.46 9.08 -22.69
C MET A 289 2.94 7.66 -22.91
N VAL A 290 1.82 7.26 -22.31
CA VAL A 290 1.20 5.96 -22.52
C VAL A 290 0.08 6.10 -23.56
N ASP A 291 0.06 5.17 -24.51
CA ASP A 291 -0.94 5.10 -25.58
C ASP A 291 -2.04 4.09 -25.24
N ASP A 292 -1.64 2.90 -24.78
CA ASP A 292 -2.57 1.81 -24.49
C ASP A 292 -2.13 0.98 -23.28
N LEU A 293 -3.07 0.26 -22.70
CA LEU A 293 -2.86 -0.63 -21.55
C LEU A 293 -3.63 -1.92 -21.80
N ARG A 294 -2.93 -3.06 -21.85
CA ARG A 294 -3.53 -4.37 -22.18
C ARG A 294 -3.19 -5.39 -21.13
N ASP A 295 -4.20 -6.14 -20.71
CA ASP A 295 -4.02 -7.34 -19.91
C ASP A 295 -3.93 -8.54 -20.86
N GLU A 296 -2.75 -9.15 -20.89
CA GLU A 296 -2.44 -10.33 -21.68
C GLU A 296 -2.17 -11.55 -20.79
N SER A 297 -2.64 -11.50 -19.53
CA SER A 297 -2.49 -12.60 -18.59
C SER A 297 -3.28 -13.82 -19.05
N ASP A 298 -2.65 -15.00 -19.00
CA ASP A 298 -3.26 -16.29 -19.33
C ASP A 298 -2.81 -17.39 -18.33
N HIS A 299 -3.10 -18.65 -18.65
CA HIS A 299 -2.73 -19.77 -17.77
C HIS A 299 -1.22 -20.12 -17.81
N GLU A 300 -0.50 -19.73 -18.87
CA GLU A 300 0.95 -19.91 -18.99
C GLU A 300 1.69 -18.73 -18.37
N ASN A 301 1.16 -17.51 -18.54
CA ASN A 301 1.65 -16.26 -17.99
C ASN A 301 0.58 -15.62 -17.10
N PRO A 302 0.46 -16.07 -15.84
CA PRO A 302 -0.61 -15.63 -14.95
C PRO A 302 -0.57 -14.12 -14.62
N THR A 303 0.54 -13.48 -14.94
CA THR A 303 0.75 -12.04 -14.75
C THR A 303 1.44 -11.46 -15.96
N ARG A 304 0.69 -10.76 -16.83
CA ARG A 304 1.23 -10.12 -18.02
C ARG A 304 0.41 -8.85 -18.34
N LEU A 305 0.78 -7.73 -17.70
CA LEU A 305 0.20 -6.42 -17.99
C LEU A 305 1.15 -5.63 -18.89
N VAL A 306 0.67 -5.31 -20.10
CA VAL A 306 1.43 -4.60 -21.13
C VAL A 306 1.05 -3.12 -21.13
N VAL A 307 2.05 -2.25 -20.92
CA VAL A 307 1.93 -0.79 -21.03
C VAL A 307 2.59 -0.37 -22.35
N VAL A 308 1.81 0.16 -23.27
CA VAL A 308 2.25 0.56 -24.61
C VAL A 308 2.63 2.04 -24.60
N PRO A 309 3.90 2.39 -24.81
CA PRO A 309 4.31 3.79 -24.89
C PRO A 309 3.84 4.42 -26.20
N ARG A 310 3.50 5.71 -26.19
CA ARG A 310 3.05 6.46 -27.37
C ARG A 310 4.13 6.60 -28.45
N SER A 311 5.39 6.46 -28.11
CA SER A 311 6.51 6.62 -29.01
C SER A 311 7.73 5.88 -28.47
N ASN A 312 8.52 5.31 -29.38
CA ASN A 312 9.79 4.63 -29.06
C ASN A 312 10.89 5.58 -28.52
N ARG A 313 10.61 6.89 -28.41
CA ARG A 313 11.53 7.88 -27.85
C ARG A 313 11.32 8.11 -26.35
N ILE A 314 10.31 7.49 -25.77
CA ILE A 314 9.99 7.61 -24.34
C ILE A 314 10.98 6.79 -23.54
N ASP A 315 11.55 7.40 -22.50
CA ASP A 315 12.37 6.66 -21.52
C ASP A 315 11.45 5.76 -20.67
N LEU A 316 11.55 4.44 -20.92
CA LEU A 316 10.72 3.46 -20.24
C LEU A 316 11.09 3.29 -18.76
N VAL A 317 12.35 3.59 -18.39
CA VAL A 317 12.78 3.56 -16.98
C VAL A 317 12.17 4.72 -16.20
N GLU A 318 12.17 5.92 -16.80
CA GLU A 318 11.52 7.10 -16.23
C GLU A 318 10.01 6.91 -16.12
N LEU A 319 9.37 6.35 -17.14
CA LEU A 319 7.95 5.96 -17.12
C LEU A 319 7.65 5.02 -15.95
N MET A 320 8.46 3.95 -15.80
CA MET A 320 8.25 3.00 -14.71
C MET A 320 8.50 3.61 -13.33
N ASN A 321 9.48 4.50 -13.18
CA ASN A 321 9.68 5.24 -11.94
C ASN A 321 8.47 6.09 -11.56
N HIS A 322 7.86 6.75 -12.56
CA HIS A 322 6.60 7.47 -12.33
C HIS A 322 5.47 6.54 -11.88
N LEU A 323 5.30 5.40 -12.57
CA LEU A 323 4.27 4.42 -12.23
C LEU A 323 4.49 3.82 -10.83
N PHE A 324 5.73 3.53 -10.44
CA PHE A 324 6.07 3.09 -9.09
C PHE A 324 5.72 4.13 -8.01
N ALA A 325 5.94 5.41 -8.30
CA ALA A 325 5.64 6.49 -7.36
C ALA A 325 4.14 6.81 -7.24
N THR A 326 3.33 6.49 -8.26
CA THR A 326 1.94 6.96 -8.38
C THR A 326 0.89 5.85 -8.37
N THR A 327 1.32 4.59 -8.32
CA THR A 327 0.42 3.42 -8.33
C THR A 327 0.85 2.38 -7.29
N ASP A 328 0.03 1.34 -7.10
CA ASP A 328 0.34 0.21 -6.22
C ASP A 328 1.43 -0.74 -6.80
N LEU A 329 2.11 -0.38 -7.91
CA LEU A 329 3.27 -1.11 -8.43
C LEU A 329 4.49 -1.06 -7.50
N GLU A 330 4.56 -0.10 -6.59
CA GLU A 330 5.43 -0.10 -5.41
C GLU A 330 4.58 0.02 -4.16
N ARG A 331 4.82 -0.87 -3.18
CA ARG A 331 4.06 -0.91 -1.94
C ARG A 331 4.96 -1.05 -0.73
N ASN A 332 4.62 -0.33 0.34
CA ASN A 332 5.26 -0.48 1.64
C ASN A 332 4.49 -1.51 2.49
N TYR A 333 5.22 -2.48 3.05
CA TYR A 333 4.69 -3.52 3.93
C TYR A 333 5.16 -3.25 5.36
N ARG A 334 4.20 -3.12 6.25
CA ARG A 334 4.47 -3.09 7.68
C ARG A 334 4.88 -4.47 8.16
N VAL A 335 5.83 -4.54 9.07
CA VAL A 335 6.23 -5.76 9.78
C VAL A 335 5.96 -5.56 11.26
N ASN A 336 5.29 -6.54 11.87
CA ASN A 336 5.06 -6.62 13.30
C ASN A 336 4.97 -8.10 13.68
N LEU A 337 6.08 -8.64 14.19
CA LEU A 337 6.21 -10.04 14.56
C LEU A 337 5.62 -10.30 15.96
N ASN A 338 4.34 -9.96 16.11
CA ASN A 338 3.60 -10.15 17.35
C ASN A 338 2.88 -11.51 17.32
N ILE A 339 3.24 -12.40 18.23
CA ILE A 339 2.86 -13.81 18.27
C ILE A 339 2.55 -14.26 19.69
N ILE A 340 1.77 -15.33 19.82
CA ILE A 340 1.59 -16.02 21.10
C ILE A 340 2.79 -16.96 21.28
N ALA A 341 3.65 -16.61 22.23
CA ALA A 341 4.84 -17.36 22.56
C ALA A 341 4.51 -18.68 23.29
N LEU A 342 5.50 -19.52 23.57
CA LEU A 342 5.30 -20.82 24.22
C LEU A 342 4.73 -20.72 25.65
N ASP A 343 4.93 -19.58 26.31
CA ASP A 343 4.33 -19.29 27.63
C ASP A 343 2.86 -18.83 27.57
N GLY A 344 2.25 -18.81 26.38
CA GLY A 344 0.87 -18.40 26.14
C GLY A 344 0.64 -16.89 26.12
N ARG A 345 1.69 -16.06 26.14
CA ARG A 345 1.60 -14.61 26.15
C ARG A 345 1.89 -14.00 24.79
N PRO A 346 1.16 -12.95 24.37
CA PRO A 346 1.48 -12.21 23.17
C PRO A 346 2.78 -11.40 23.36
N ARG A 347 3.73 -11.55 22.46
CA ARG A 347 5.00 -10.81 22.46
C ARG A 347 5.43 -10.45 21.05
N VAL A 348 6.08 -9.32 20.90
CA VAL A 348 6.80 -8.94 19.69
C VAL A 348 8.20 -9.51 19.80
N MET A 349 8.61 -10.32 18.83
CA MET A 349 9.86 -11.10 18.89
C MET A 349 10.69 -10.88 17.62
N GLY A 350 12.01 -10.80 17.77
CA GLY A 350 12.95 -10.81 16.65
C GLY A 350 13.12 -12.20 16.03
N LEU A 351 13.79 -12.28 14.88
CA LEU A 351 14.01 -13.53 14.14
C LEU A 351 14.73 -14.59 14.99
N LYS A 352 15.78 -14.20 15.72
CA LYS A 352 16.55 -15.11 16.60
C LYS A 352 15.66 -15.67 17.71
N GLU A 353 14.82 -14.84 18.32
CA GLU A 353 13.93 -15.25 19.39
C GLU A 353 12.86 -16.23 18.90
N ILE A 354 12.21 -15.91 17.75
CA ILE A 354 11.22 -16.79 17.11
C ILE A 354 11.82 -18.16 16.80
N LEU A 355 12.99 -18.21 16.16
CA LEU A 355 13.64 -19.46 15.82
C LEU A 355 14.13 -20.20 17.07
N GLY A 356 14.60 -19.48 18.08
CA GLY A 356 15.04 -20.06 19.36
C GLY A 356 13.90 -20.76 20.10
N GLU A 357 12.79 -20.07 20.34
CA GLU A 357 11.62 -20.66 20.99
C GLU A 357 10.98 -21.77 20.13
N TRP A 358 10.95 -21.61 18.80
CA TRP A 358 10.47 -22.68 17.93
C TRP A 358 11.36 -23.95 18.02
N LEU A 359 12.69 -23.82 18.12
CA LEU A 359 13.60 -24.93 18.32
C LEU A 359 13.40 -25.60 19.69
N GLU A 360 13.03 -24.85 20.72
CA GLU A 360 12.65 -25.40 22.02
C GLU A 360 11.37 -26.23 21.91
N PHE A 361 10.34 -25.69 21.25
CA PHE A 361 9.10 -26.40 20.91
C PHE A 361 9.42 -27.69 20.13
N ARG A 362 10.22 -27.60 19.07
CA ARG A 362 10.57 -28.75 18.23
C ARG A 362 11.35 -29.82 19.02
N THR A 363 12.29 -29.39 19.86
CA THR A 363 13.07 -30.31 20.73
C THR A 363 12.14 -31.05 21.69
N THR A 364 11.19 -30.35 22.29
CA THR A 364 10.18 -30.96 23.19
C THR A 364 9.31 -31.95 22.44
N THR A 365 8.82 -31.58 21.25
CA THR A 365 7.97 -32.41 20.38
C THR A 365 8.69 -33.70 19.98
N VAL A 366 9.97 -33.62 19.53
CA VAL A 366 10.76 -34.79 19.15
C VAL A 366 11.04 -35.66 20.37
N THR A 367 11.36 -35.07 21.52
CA THR A 367 11.59 -35.83 22.77
C THR A 367 10.32 -36.60 23.16
N ARG A 368 9.15 -36.00 23.12
CA ARG A 368 7.85 -36.66 23.38
C ARG A 368 7.60 -37.80 22.39
N ARG A 369 7.85 -37.58 21.10
CA ARG A 369 7.71 -38.61 20.06
C ARG A 369 8.62 -39.82 20.34
N LEU A 370 9.90 -39.58 20.64
CA LEU A 370 10.84 -40.63 20.94
C LEU A 370 10.46 -41.39 22.23
N GLN A 371 10.04 -40.68 23.27
CA GLN A 371 9.58 -41.29 24.52
C GLN A 371 8.33 -42.16 24.29
N TYR A 372 7.33 -41.64 23.57
CA TYR A 372 6.14 -42.38 23.24
C TYR A 372 6.44 -43.65 22.44
N ARG A 373 7.40 -43.58 21.50
CA ARG A 373 7.86 -44.75 20.75
C ARG A 373 8.59 -45.73 21.64
N LEU A 374 9.46 -45.24 22.53
CA LEU A 374 10.18 -46.05 23.51
C LEU A 374 9.20 -46.83 24.42
N ASP A 375 8.17 -46.14 24.92
CA ASP A 375 7.15 -46.77 25.77
C ASP A 375 6.38 -47.86 25.02
N LYS A 376 6.02 -47.63 23.75
CA LYS A 376 5.36 -48.64 22.90
C LYS A 376 6.28 -49.84 22.64
N VAL A 377 7.54 -49.57 22.31
CA VAL A 377 8.57 -50.62 22.11
C VAL A 377 8.78 -51.41 23.40
N GLY A 378 8.89 -50.73 24.54
CA GLY A 378 9.05 -51.36 25.85
C GLY A 378 7.87 -52.28 26.21
N LYS A 379 6.63 -51.80 26.02
CA LYS A 379 5.42 -52.62 26.22
C LYS A 379 5.40 -53.83 25.30
N ARG A 380 5.74 -53.67 24.02
CA ARG A 380 5.77 -54.77 23.07
C ARG A 380 6.85 -55.82 23.42
N LEU A 381 8.07 -55.36 23.79
CA LEU A 381 9.15 -56.22 24.24
C LEU A 381 8.73 -57.03 25.50
N HIS A 382 8.07 -56.38 26.46
CA HIS A 382 7.56 -57.02 27.65
C HIS A 382 6.62 -58.18 27.33
N ILE A 383 5.69 -57.94 26.36
CA ILE A 383 4.77 -59.00 25.89
C ILE A 383 5.55 -60.10 25.18
N LEU A 384 6.50 -59.78 24.30
CA LEU A 384 7.27 -60.79 23.57
C LEU A 384 8.13 -61.67 24.52
N ASP A 385 8.67 -61.10 25.62
CA ASP A 385 9.40 -61.82 26.64
C ASP A 385 8.49 -62.89 27.30
N GLY A 386 7.25 -62.50 27.62
CA GLY A 386 6.26 -63.45 28.15
C GLY A 386 5.89 -64.56 27.16
N LEU A 387 5.67 -64.20 25.90
CA LEU A 387 5.40 -65.18 24.84
C LEU A 387 6.54 -66.15 24.64
N LEU A 388 7.78 -65.72 24.65
CA LEU A 388 8.94 -66.61 24.56
C LEU A 388 9.05 -67.59 25.74
N ILE A 389 8.74 -67.14 26.96
CA ILE A 389 8.66 -68.01 28.12
C ILE A 389 7.60 -69.12 27.92
N ALA A 390 6.43 -68.72 27.38
CA ALA A 390 5.39 -69.66 27.06
C ALA A 390 5.78 -70.69 25.98
N PHE A 391 6.41 -70.22 24.90
CA PHE A 391 6.89 -71.07 23.80
C PHE A 391 7.96 -72.07 24.28
N LEU A 392 8.87 -71.67 25.13
CA LEU A 392 9.90 -72.56 25.70
C LEU A 392 9.33 -73.62 26.67
N ASN A 393 8.14 -73.36 27.18
CA ASN A 393 7.48 -74.24 28.16
C ASN A 393 6.04 -74.64 27.69
N LEU A 394 5.85 -74.82 26.40
CA LEU A 394 4.55 -74.93 25.75
C LEU A 394 3.70 -76.04 26.34
N ASP A 395 4.26 -77.24 26.56
CA ASP A 395 3.50 -78.37 27.09
C ASP A 395 3.01 -78.14 28.55
N GLU A 396 3.75 -77.40 29.34
CA GLU A 396 3.31 -77.01 30.67
C GLU A 396 2.29 -75.95 30.69
N VAL A 397 2.39 -74.98 29.82
CA VAL A 397 1.38 -73.91 29.61
C VAL A 397 0.06 -74.51 29.16
N ILE A 398 0.07 -75.43 28.17
CA ILE A 398 -1.11 -76.12 27.70
C ILE A 398 -1.73 -76.99 28.81
N ARG A 399 -0.90 -77.67 29.59
CA ARG A 399 -1.35 -78.50 30.73
C ARG A 399 -2.08 -77.65 31.76
N ILE A 400 -1.56 -76.49 32.15
CA ILE A 400 -2.16 -75.57 33.11
C ILE A 400 -3.51 -75.07 32.53
N ILE A 401 -3.55 -74.60 31.32
CA ILE A 401 -4.77 -74.08 30.68
C ILE A 401 -5.88 -75.10 30.59
N ARG A 402 -5.55 -76.38 30.40
CA ARG A 402 -6.51 -77.49 30.30
C ARG A 402 -7.00 -78.04 31.63
N ARG A 403 -6.26 -77.90 32.73
CA ARG A 403 -6.56 -78.56 33.99
C ARG A 403 -7.10 -77.63 35.07
N GLU A 404 -6.83 -76.37 34.96
CA GLU A 404 -7.14 -75.40 36.00
C GLU A 404 -8.34 -74.53 35.58
N ASP A 405 -9.23 -74.28 36.54
CA ASP A 405 -10.38 -73.40 36.31
C ASP A 405 -9.96 -71.94 36.16
N GLU A 406 -8.92 -71.52 36.86
CA GLU A 406 -8.31 -70.16 36.78
C GLU A 406 -6.85 -70.24 36.36
N PRO A 407 -6.54 -70.42 35.06
CA PRO A 407 -5.17 -70.64 34.59
C PRO A 407 -4.27 -69.41 34.71
N LYS A 408 -4.80 -68.17 34.62
CA LYS A 408 -4.03 -66.94 34.64
C LYS A 408 -3.17 -66.75 35.89
N PRO A 409 -3.70 -66.82 37.16
CA PRO A 409 -2.93 -66.70 38.37
C PRO A 409 -1.82 -67.75 38.48
N LEU A 410 -2.07 -68.96 38.02
CA LEU A 410 -1.10 -70.05 38.04
C LEU A 410 0.05 -69.87 37.05
N LEU A 411 -0.25 -69.40 35.82
CA LEU A 411 0.74 -69.03 34.83
C LEU A 411 1.64 -67.90 35.35
N MET A 412 1.04 -66.88 35.95
CA MET A 412 1.76 -65.75 36.55
C MET A 412 2.71 -66.26 37.65
N LYS A 413 2.23 -67.07 38.55
CA LYS A 413 3.02 -67.61 39.66
C LYS A 413 4.14 -68.55 39.18
N ARG A 414 3.81 -69.44 38.25
CA ARG A 414 4.72 -70.47 37.77
C ARG A 414 5.87 -69.94 36.98
N PHE A 415 5.61 -69.03 36.07
CA PHE A 415 6.58 -68.45 35.10
C PHE A 415 7.01 -67.06 35.46
N LYS A 416 6.56 -66.50 36.59
CA LYS A 416 6.84 -65.12 37.05
C LYS A 416 6.40 -64.08 36.00
N LEU A 417 5.26 -64.31 35.40
CA LEU A 417 4.71 -63.41 34.37
C LEU A 417 3.94 -62.27 35.01
N SER A 418 3.92 -61.14 34.34
CA SER A 418 2.99 -60.05 34.65
C SER A 418 1.56 -60.41 34.23
N ASP A 419 0.59 -59.65 34.74
CA ASP A 419 -0.82 -59.79 34.36
C ASP A 419 -1.03 -59.64 32.83
N GLU A 420 -0.39 -58.63 32.24
CA GLU A 420 -0.44 -58.36 30.79
C GLU A 420 0.18 -59.53 29.99
N GLN A 421 1.31 -60.07 30.42
CA GLN A 421 1.95 -61.21 29.75
C GLN A 421 1.09 -62.46 29.81
N ALA A 422 0.52 -62.76 30.96
CA ALA A 422 -0.35 -63.93 31.14
C ALA A 422 -1.61 -63.80 30.31
N GLU A 423 -2.22 -62.62 30.24
CA GLU A 423 -3.42 -62.35 29.40
C GLU A 423 -3.11 -62.56 27.93
N GLU A 424 -1.96 -62.03 27.45
CA GLU A 424 -1.60 -62.16 26.02
C GLU A 424 -1.26 -63.60 25.65
N ILE A 425 -0.69 -64.39 26.58
CA ILE A 425 -0.46 -65.85 26.38
C ILE A 425 -1.82 -66.55 26.21
N LEU A 426 -2.79 -66.27 27.07
CA LEU A 426 -4.13 -66.84 27.00
C LEU A 426 -4.92 -66.47 25.73
N ASN A 427 -4.68 -65.26 25.22
CA ASN A 427 -5.28 -64.76 23.97
C ASN A 427 -4.55 -65.25 22.71
N THR A 428 -3.45 -66.03 22.86
CA THR A 428 -2.66 -66.52 21.73
C THR A 428 -3.45 -67.54 20.92
N ARG A 429 -3.60 -67.29 19.61
CA ARG A 429 -4.28 -68.19 18.69
C ARG A 429 -3.46 -69.47 18.49
N LEU A 430 -4.06 -70.65 18.48
CA LEU A 430 -3.39 -71.94 18.32
C LEU A 430 -2.49 -72.04 17.10
N ARG A 431 -2.81 -71.36 16.00
CA ARG A 431 -1.97 -71.30 14.80
C ARG A 431 -0.64 -70.60 15.04
N HIS A 432 -0.52 -69.75 16.06
CA HIS A 432 0.69 -69.03 16.40
C HIS A 432 1.62 -69.83 17.27
N LEU A 433 1.25 -71.07 17.66
CA LEU A 433 2.10 -71.97 18.45
C LEU A 433 3.08 -72.76 17.57
N ALA A 434 3.13 -72.54 16.27
CA ALA A 434 4.05 -73.21 15.36
C ALA A 434 5.52 -72.72 15.55
N LYS A 435 6.51 -73.57 15.32
CA LYS A 435 7.96 -73.27 15.43
C LYS A 435 8.36 -72.07 14.60
N LEU A 436 7.69 -71.82 13.47
CA LEU A 436 7.95 -70.69 12.60
C LEU A 436 7.59 -69.35 13.31
N GLU A 437 6.60 -69.34 14.16
CA GLU A 437 6.20 -68.15 14.92
C GLU A 437 7.18 -67.81 16.03
N GLU A 438 7.81 -68.79 16.68
CA GLU A 438 8.89 -68.58 17.65
C GLU A 438 10.07 -67.83 17.00
N MET A 439 10.42 -68.21 15.77
CA MET A 439 11.49 -67.52 15.03
C MET A 439 11.13 -66.08 14.76
N LYS A 440 9.89 -65.79 14.34
CA LYS A 440 9.41 -64.43 14.11
C LYS A 440 9.41 -63.60 15.38
N ILE A 441 8.98 -64.16 16.51
CA ILE A 441 9.00 -63.48 17.83
C ILE A 441 10.39 -63.12 18.24
N ARG A 442 11.38 -64.03 18.07
CA ARG A 442 12.79 -63.75 18.37
C ARG A 442 13.37 -62.66 17.44
N GLU A 443 13.04 -62.66 16.18
CA GLU A 443 13.44 -61.67 15.21
C GLU A 443 12.87 -60.29 15.54
N GLU A 444 11.54 -60.24 15.85
CA GLU A 444 10.85 -59.04 16.30
C GLU A 444 11.47 -58.49 17.58
N GLN A 445 11.70 -59.36 18.57
CA GLN A 445 12.36 -58.99 19.84
C GLN A 445 13.77 -58.40 19.64
N LYS A 446 14.56 -59.01 18.76
CA LYS A 446 15.92 -58.54 18.45
C LYS A 446 15.87 -57.13 17.79
N SER A 447 14.96 -56.97 16.82
CA SER A 447 14.76 -55.69 16.12
C SER A 447 14.31 -54.61 17.09
N LEU A 448 13.28 -54.87 17.90
CA LEU A 448 12.76 -53.92 18.87
C LEU A 448 13.75 -53.60 20.01
N SER A 449 14.59 -54.58 20.42
CA SER A 449 15.66 -54.33 21.40
C SER A 449 16.72 -53.37 20.85
N ALA A 450 17.10 -53.53 19.59
CA ALA A 450 18.02 -52.60 18.94
C ALA A 450 17.40 -51.20 18.81
N GLU A 451 16.13 -51.11 18.43
CA GLU A 451 15.38 -49.87 18.37
C GLU A 451 15.27 -49.19 19.74
N ARG A 452 14.97 -49.94 20.82
CA ARG A 452 14.94 -49.41 22.17
C ARG A 452 16.28 -48.78 22.57
N ASP A 453 17.38 -49.50 22.32
CA ASP A 453 18.74 -49.05 22.68
C ASP A 453 19.13 -47.79 21.89
N GLU A 454 18.67 -47.66 20.62
CA GLU A 454 18.83 -46.47 19.82
C GLU A 454 18.02 -45.28 20.37
N LEU A 455 16.73 -45.49 20.70
CA LEU A 455 15.85 -44.48 21.29
C LEU A 455 16.37 -43.98 22.63
N ASP A 456 16.80 -44.91 23.51
CA ASP A 456 17.45 -44.59 24.79
C ASP A 456 18.72 -43.73 24.58
N THR A 457 19.53 -44.08 23.60
CA THR A 457 20.75 -43.34 23.26
C THR A 457 20.45 -41.92 22.79
N LEU A 458 19.41 -41.75 21.98
CA LEU A 458 18.95 -40.44 21.48
C LEU A 458 18.42 -39.56 22.63
N LEU A 459 17.58 -40.14 23.50
CA LEU A 459 16.97 -39.43 24.63
C LEU A 459 18.02 -39.02 25.70
N ARG A 460 19.04 -39.81 25.95
CA ARG A 460 20.09 -39.50 26.93
C ARG A 460 21.14 -38.52 26.43
N SER A 461 21.26 -38.30 25.10
CA SER A 461 22.32 -37.48 24.53
C SER A 461 21.73 -36.23 23.81
N LYS A 462 21.86 -35.06 24.46
CA LYS A 462 21.47 -33.77 23.86
C LYS A 462 22.14 -33.54 22.51
N ALA A 463 23.39 -33.96 22.33
CA ALA A 463 24.11 -33.79 21.06
C ALA A 463 23.52 -34.65 19.93
N LYS A 464 23.18 -35.93 20.23
CA LYS A 464 22.54 -36.84 19.25
C LYS A 464 21.13 -36.35 18.89
N LEU A 465 20.37 -35.90 19.91
CA LEU A 465 19.02 -35.34 19.70
C LEU A 465 19.07 -34.09 18.79
N LYS A 466 19.97 -33.15 19.02
CA LYS A 466 20.19 -32.01 18.16
C LYS A 466 20.53 -32.41 16.72
N LYS A 467 21.43 -33.39 16.56
CA LYS A 467 21.81 -33.92 15.23
C LYS A 467 20.63 -34.56 14.52
N LEU A 468 19.77 -35.30 15.22
CA LEU A 468 18.55 -35.89 14.69
C LEU A 468 17.62 -34.77 14.19
N ILE A 469 17.32 -33.77 15.02
CA ILE A 469 16.46 -32.64 14.67
C ILE A 469 17.00 -31.90 13.45
N ALA A 470 18.29 -31.59 13.40
CA ALA A 470 18.92 -30.95 12.23
C ALA A 470 18.80 -31.80 10.97
N THR A 471 18.90 -33.12 11.08
CA THR A 471 18.74 -34.05 9.94
C THR A 471 17.30 -34.07 9.43
N GLU A 472 16.32 -34.10 10.35
CA GLU A 472 14.88 -34.05 9.99
C GLU A 472 14.50 -32.74 9.33
N ILE A 473 14.93 -31.59 9.89
CA ILE A 473 14.68 -30.26 9.29
C ILE A 473 15.29 -30.20 7.88
N ARG A 474 16.50 -30.76 7.68
CA ARG A 474 17.16 -30.78 6.36
C ARG A 474 16.39 -31.66 5.37
N ALA A 475 15.89 -32.82 5.81
CA ALA A 475 15.08 -33.71 4.98
C ALA A 475 13.76 -33.06 4.57
N ASP A 476 13.07 -32.41 5.51
CA ASP A 476 11.84 -31.68 5.21
C ASP A 476 12.12 -30.48 4.29
N ALA A 477 13.22 -29.75 4.47
CA ALA A 477 13.63 -28.67 3.58
C ALA A 477 13.92 -29.15 2.16
N GLN A 478 14.44 -30.35 1.99
CA GLN A 478 14.63 -30.95 0.66
C GLN A 478 13.31 -31.42 0.04
N ALA A 479 12.40 -31.98 0.84
CA ALA A 479 11.13 -32.54 0.37
C ALA A 479 10.09 -31.48 -0.02
N TYR A 480 10.05 -30.36 0.68
CA TYR A 480 9.01 -29.33 0.56
C TYR A 480 9.53 -27.97 0.09
N GLY A 481 10.85 -27.72 0.13
CA GLY A 481 11.45 -26.45 -0.22
C GLY A 481 11.59 -26.23 -1.71
N ASP A 482 11.36 -24.99 -2.13
CA ASP A 482 11.51 -24.52 -3.50
C ASP A 482 12.52 -23.35 -3.59
N GLU A 483 12.71 -22.82 -4.79
CA GLU A 483 13.54 -21.64 -5.00
C GLU A 483 12.83 -20.36 -4.52
N ARG A 484 13.64 -19.39 -4.14
CA ARG A 484 13.17 -18.04 -3.81
C ARG A 484 12.43 -17.41 -5.00
N ARG A 485 11.26 -16.85 -4.75
CA ARG A 485 10.45 -16.14 -5.75
C ARG A 485 10.76 -14.66 -5.79
N THR A 486 10.97 -14.02 -4.63
CA THR A 486 11.17 -12.57 -4.50
C THR A 486 12.65 -12.24 -4.55
N LYS A 487 13.05 -11.42 -5.52
CA LYS A 487 14.42 -10.87 -5.59
C LYS A 487 14.59 -9.77 -4.53
N ILE A 488 15.80 -9.64 -3.99
CA ILE A 488 16.16 -8.56 -3.06
C ILE A 488 17.25 -7.73 -3.74
N ILE A 489 16.89 -6.51 -4.14
CA ILE A 489 17.76 -5.61 -4.89
C ILE A 489 17.54 -4.20 -4.31
N GLU A 490 18.54 -3.67 -3.64
CA GLU A 490 18.49 -2.31 -3.13
C GLU A 490 18.33 -1.30 -4.28
N ARG A 491 17.32 -0.46 -4.21
CA ARG A 491 17.03 0.57 -5.21
C ARG A 491 16.67 1.89 -4.52
N GLU A 492 16.90 2.98 -5.22
CA GLU A 492 16.43 4.30 -4.80
C GLU A 492 14.91 4.39 -4.82
N ALA A 493 14.37 5.32 -4.02
CA ALA A 493 12.94 5.59 -3.98
C ALA A 493 12.46 6.07 -5.36
N ALA A 494 11.30 5.57 -5.79
CA ALA A 494 10.67 6.01 -7.01
C ALA A 494 10.28 7.49 -6.94
N GLN A 495 10.46 8.21 -8.04
CA GLN A 495 10.11 9.62 -8.17
C GLN A 495 9.05 9.79 -9.24
N ALA A 496 7.99 10.52 -8.90
CA ALA A 496 7.00 10.93 -9.88
C ALA A 496 7.62 11.95 -10.86
N ILE A 497 7.30 11.82 -12.13
CA ILE A 497 7.68 12.83 -13.13
C ILE A 497 6.95 14.12 -12.78
N ASP A 498 7.66 15.23 -12.77
CA ASP A 498 7.05 16.54 -12.58
C ASP A 498 6.10 16.81 -13.77
N GLU A 499 4.81 17.02 -13.49
CA GLU A 499 3.81 17.31 -14.51
C GLU A 499 4.25 18.48 -15.41
N ALA A 500 5.02 19.43 -14.87
CA ALA A 500 5.57 20.54 -15.62
C ALA A 500 6.61 20.11 -16.68
N SER A 501 7.36 19.04 -16.44
CA SER A 501 8.38 18.54 -17.39
C SER A 501 7.73 17.85 -18.62
N LEU A 502 6.49 17.39 -18.52
CA LEU A 502 5.75 16.71 -19.58
C LEU A 502 5.05 17.67 -20.54
N ILE A 503 4.93 18.93 -20.17
CA ILE A 503 4.22 19.96 -20.96
C ILE A 503 5.26 20.68 -21.83
N PRO A 504 5.09 20.71 -23.15
CA PRO A 504 5.98 21.45 -24.03
C PRO A 504 6.03 22.92 -23.62
N ASN A 505 7.21 23.45 -23.36
CA ASN A 505 7.39 24.86 -23.04
C ASN A 505 7.37 25.71 -24.32
N GLU A 506 6.17 25.88 -24.92
CA GLU A 506 5.95 26.61 -26.17
C GLU A 506 5.62 28.09 -25.90
N PRO A 507 5.96 29.01 -26.83
CA PRO A 507 5.47 30.37 -26.79
C PRO A 507 3.95 30.41 -26.89
N VAL A 508 3.29 31.18 -26.01
CA VAL A 508 1.84 31.33 -25.99
C VAL A 508 1.44 32.80 -25.80
N THR A 509 0.28 33.16 -26.35
CA THR A 509 -0.37 34.45 -26.11
C THR A 509 -1.70 34.18 -25.39
N VAL A 510 -1.81 34.68 -24.16
CA VAL A 510 -3.06 34.64 -23.41
C VAL A 510 -3.90 35.86 -23.74
N VAL A 511 -5.13 35.65 -24.17
CA VAL A 511 -6.06 36.69 -24.58
C VAL A 511 -7.26 36.71 -23.65
N LEU A 512 -7.57 37.91 -23.13
CA LEU A 512 -8.70 38.19 -22.26
C LEU A 512 -9.71 39.09 -23.01
N SER A 513 -11.00 38.75 -22.92
CA SER A 513 -12.10 39.53 -23.49
C SER A 513 -12.78 40.40 -22.44
N THR A 514 -13.55 41.40 -22.90
CA THR A 514 -14.35 42.34 -22.06
C THR A 514 -15.42 41.61 -21.24
N GLY A 515 -15.90 40.46 -21.71
CA GLY A 515 -16.82 39.57 -20.99
C GLY A 515 -16.15 38.63 -19.99
N GLY A 516 -14.80 38.74 -19.78
CA GLY A 516 -14.06 37.88 -18.85
C GLY A 516 -13.80 36.46 -19.36
N TRP A 517 -13.81 36.26 -20.69
CA TRP A 517 -13.43 35.01 -21.33
C TRP A 517 -11.94 34.98 -21.61
N VAL A 518 -11.30 33.84 -21.36
CA VAL A 518 -9.87 33.66 -21.57
C VAL A 518 -9.60 32.53 -22.54
N ARG A 519 -8.52 32.66 -23.31
CA ARG A 519 -8.00 31.65 -24.22
C ARG A 519 -6.50 31.81 -24.42
N SER A 520 -5.84 30.71 -24.75
CA SER A 520 -4.40 30.63 -25.04
C SER A 520 -4.18 30.29 -26.51
N ALA A 521 -3.44 31.09 -27.22
CA ALA A 521 -3.03 30.87 -28.59
C ALA A 521 -1.56 30.46 -28.64
N LYS A 522 -1.19 29.58 -29.59
CA LYS A 522 0.22 29.21 -29.83
C LYS A 522 0.95 30.36 -30.55
N GLY A 523 2.16 30.66 -30.12
CA GLY A 523 3.01 31.70 -30.68
C GLY A 523 2.67 33.09 -30.17
N HIS A 524 3.47 34.07 -30.64
CA HIS A 524 3.33 35.51 -30.30
C HIS A 524 2.78 36.36 -31.44
N ASP A 525 2.73 35.80 -32.67
CA ASP A 525 2.34 36.51 -33.91
C ASP A 525 0.84 36.39 -34.18
N ILE A 526 0.04 36.60 -33.17
CA ILE A 526 -1.42 36.55 -33.28
C ILE A 526 -2.02 37.96 -33.24
N ASP A 527 -2.96 38.27 -34.16
CA ASP A 527 -3.84 39.41 -34.01
C ASP A 527 -5.04 39.05 -33.12
N PRO A 528 -5.10 39.56 -31.89
CA PRO A 528 -6.16 39.21 -30.97
C PRO A 528 -7.53 39.76 -31.40
N ARG A 529 -7.56 40.78 -32.27
CA ARG A 529 -8.80 41.39 -32.77
C ARG A 529 -9.44 40.60 -33.92
N ALA A 530 -8.62 39.83 -34.65
CA ALA A 530 -9.10 38.93 -35.69
C ALA A 530 -9.72 37.64 -35.14
N LEU A 531 -9.64 37.39 -33.82
CA LEU A 531 -10.27 36.23 -33.18
C LEU A 531 -11.77 36.41 -33.06
N SER A 532 -12.53 35.32 -33.16
CA SER A 532 -13.98 35.35 -32.97
C SER A 532 -14.34 35.49 -31.48
N TYR A 533 -15.20 36.45 -31.15
CA TYR A 533 -15.75 36.71 -29.82
C TYR A 533 -17.25 36.38 -29.79
N LYS A 534 -17.80 36.19 -28.59
CA LYS A 534 -19.25 36.07 -28.42
C LYS A 534 -19.95 37.35 -28.79
N SER A 535 -21.23 37.26 -29.14
CA SER A 535 -22.04 38.44 -29.44
C SER A 535 -22.01 39.43 -28.26
N GLY A 536 -21.59 40.68 -28.51
CA GLY A 536 -21.44 41.72 -27.48
C GLY A 536 -20.16 41.68 -26.68
N ASP A 537 -19.22 40.74 -26.95
CA ASP A 537 -17.90 40.65 -26.33
C ASP A 537 -16.80 41.12 -27.32
N ALA A 538 -15.69 41.60 -26.79
CA ALA A 538 -14.60 42.13 -27.58
C ALA A 538 -13.24 41.86 -26.91
N PHE A 539 -12.16 42.07 -27.65
CA PHE A 539 -10.80 42.04 -27.11
C PHE A 539 -10.64 43.10 -26.02
N GLN A 540 -10.03 42.70 -24.88
CA GLN A 540 -9.68 43.59 -23.78
C GLN A 540 -8.18 43.71 -23.58
N SER A 541 -7.49 42.61 -23.29
CA SER A 541 -6.05 42.61 -23.05
C SER A 541 -5.41 41.30 -23.48
N LEU A 542 -4.10 41.33 -23.67
CA LEU A 542 -3.28 40.16 -23.92
C LEU A 542 -1.98 40.19 -23.11
N ALA A 543 -1.41 39.01 -22.89
CA ALA A 543 -0.05 38.89 -22.40
C ALA A 543 0.66 37.74 -23.15
N ARG A 544 1.92 37.95 -23.49
CA ARG A 544 2.78 37.01 -24.22
C ARG A 544 3.76 36.37 -23.27
N GLY A 545 3.90 35.04 -23.34
CA GLY A 545 4.78 34.26 -22.48
C GLY A 545 4.94 32.85 -22.98
N ARG A 546 5.14 31.91 -22.07
CA ARG A 546 5.31 30.48 -22.35
C ARG A 546 4.28 29.64 -21.64
N SER A 547 4.00 28.45 -22.17
CA SER A 547 2.94 27.55 -21.67
C SER A 547 3.11 27.14 -20.21
N LEU A 548 4.33 27.03 -19.71
CA LEU A 548 4.61 26.66 -18.31
C LEU A 548 4.53 27.84 -17.33
N GLN A 549 4.47 29.08 -17.82
CA GLN A 549 4.39 30.25 -16.96
C GLN A 549 2.98 30.45 -16.37
N PRO A 550 2.87 31.05 -15.19
CA PRO A 550 1.58 31.42 -14.61
C PRO A 550 0.95 32.60 -15.37
N ALA A 551 -0.31 32.46 -15.73
CA ALA A 551 -1.14 33.56 -16.19
C ALA A 551 -1.87 34.15 -14.98
N VAL A 552 -1.58 35.44 -14.70
CA VAL A 552 -2.14 36.20 -13.56
C VAL A 552 -3.16 37.21 -14.10
N PHE A 553 -4.37 37.14 -13.59
CA PHE A 553 -5.46 38.02 -13.93
C PHE A 553 -5.70 39.02 -12.81
N ILE A 554 -6.02 40.27 -13.13
CA ILE A 554 -6.43 41.28 -12.14
C ILE A 554 -7.86 41.71 -12.40
N ASP A 555 -8.67 41.84 -11.38
CA ASP A 555 -10.04 42.33 -11.48
C ASP A 555 -10.19 43.82 -11.12
N SER A 556 -11.36 44.36 -11.32
CA SER A 556 -11.71 45.77 -11.03
C SER A 556 -11.62 46.14 -9.57
N THR A 557 -11.56 45.17 -8.64
CA THR A 557 -11.39 45.39 -7.21
C THR A 557 -9.92 45.40 -6.76
N GLY A 558 -9.00 45.15 -7.70
CA GLY A 558 -7.56 45.07 -7.44
C GLY A 558 -7.09 43.72 -6.88
N ARG A 559 -7.89 42.67 -7.06
CA ARG A 559 -7.53 41.30 -6.71
C ARG A 559 -6.85 40.62 -7.90
N THR A 560 -5.85 39.80 -7.60
CA THR A 560 -5.17 38.94 -8.57
C THR A 560 -5.57 37.48 -8.39
N TYR A 561 -5.56 36.73 -9.51
CA TYR A 561 -5.91 35.32 -9.64
C TYR A 561 -4.90 34.65 -10.54
N THR A 562 -4.58 33.39 -10.32
CA THR A 562 -3.56 32.70 -11.12
C THR A 562 -4.10 31.40 -11.69
N LEU A 563 -3.83 31.16 -12.96
CA LEU A 563 -4.07 29.88 -13.64
C LEU A 563 -2.81 29.53 -14.45
N PRO A 564 -2.42 28.23 -14.53
CA PRO A 564 -1.34 27.81 -15.43
C PRO A 564 -1.71 28.11 -16.89
N ALA A 565 -0.83 28.74 -17.66
CA ALA A 565 -1.12 29.15 -19.05
C ALA A 565 -1.46 27.96 -19.96
N HIS A 566 -0.82 26.79 -19.74
CA HIS A 566 -1.10 25.56 -20.49
C HIS A 566 -2.50 24.99 -20.23
N SER A 567 -3.11 25.33 -19.08
CA SER A 567 -4.42 24.83 -18.69
C SER A 567 -5.58 25.63 -19.29
N LEU A 568 -5.30 26.74 -19.96
CA LEU A 568 -6.30 27.62 -20.56
C LEU A 568 -6.87 27.06 -21.87
N ALA A 569 -8.12 27.34 -22.15
CA ALA A 569 -8.79 26.91 -23.37
C ALA A 569 -8.06 27.42 -24.63
N SER A 570 -7.98 26.56 -25.65
CA SER A 570 -7.33 26.92 -26.94
C SER A 570 -8.05 28.05 -27.65
N ALA A 571 -7.29 28.96 -28.27
CA ALA A 571 -7.80 30.06 -29.09
C ALA A 571 -8.48 29.62 -30.41
N ARG A 572 -8.52 28.33 -30.74
CA ARG A 572 -9.33 27.77 -31.84
C ARG A 572 -10.83 27.92 -31.56
N GLY A 573 -11.23 27.99 -30.29
CA GLY A 573 -12.58 28.24 -29.83
C GLY A 573 -12.77 29.66 -29.28
N GLN A 574 -13.94 29.93 -28.71
CA GLN A 574 -14.26 31.20 -28.06
C GLN A 574 -13.63 31.39 -26.67
N GLY A 575 -12.92 30.38 -26.17
CA GLY A 575 -12.34 30.38 -24.82
C GLY A 575 -13.29 29.86 -23.75
N GLU A 576 -12.94 30.12 -22.49
CA GLU A 576 -13.72 29.76 -21.30
C GLU A 576 -13.92 30.97 -20.38
N PRO A 577 -15.03 31.07 -19.65
CA PRO A 577 -15.23 32.16 -18.70
C PRO A 577 -14.35 31.95 -17.46
N LEU A 578 -13.60 32.98 -17.06
CA LEU A 578 -12.77 32.93 -15.84
C LEU A 578 -13.57 32.66 -14.56
N SER A 579 -14.83 33.13 -14.49
CA SER A 579 -15.76 32.88 -13.38
C SER A 579 -16.16 31.42 -13.23
N GLY A 580 -15.91 30.55 -14.21
CA GLY A 580 -16.07 29.10 -14.08
C GLY A 580 -14.94 28.40 -13.30
N ARG A 581 -13.79 29.06 -13.22
CA ARG A 581 -12.60 28.53 -12.56
C ARG A 581 -12.15 29.31 -11.32
N LEU A 582 -12.53 30.58 -11.23
CA LEU A 582 -12.16 31.56 -10.21
C LEU A 582 -13.42 32.11 -9.55
N ASP A 583 -13.29 32.57 -8.29
CA ASP A 583 -14.40 33.09 -7.49
C ASP A 583 -14.21 34.62 -7.24
N PRO A 584 -14.37 35.49 -8.29
CA PRO A 584 -14.30 36.93 -8.10
C PRO A 584 -15.48 37.43 -7.28
N PRO A 585 -15.35 38.59 -6.56
CA PRO A 585 -16.48 39.22 -5.89
C PRO A 585 -17.60 39.56 -6.87
N ASP A 586 -18.84 39.59 -6.39
CA ASP A 586 -20.03 39.91 -7.20
C ASP A 586 -19.86 41.25 -7.90
N GLY A 587 -20.10 41.26 -9.19
CA GLY A 587 -19.99 42.46 -10.06
C GLY A 587 -18.54 42.81 -10.44
N ALA A 588 -17.52 42.13 -9.95
CA ALA A 588 -16.14 42.38 -10.37
C ALA A 588 -15.91 41.99 -11.85
N LYS A 589 -15.19 42.82 -12.58
CA LYS A 589 -14.80 42.59 -13.98
C LYS A 589 -13.27 42.43 -14.05
N PHE A 590 -12.78 41.52 -14.86
CA PHE A 590 -11.35 41.39 -15.08
C PHE A 590 -10.81 42.56 -15.90
N ALA A 591 -9.76 43.22 -15.42
CA ALA A 591 -9.15 44.39 -16.01
C ALA A 591 -7.94 44.09 -16.91
N GLY A 592 -7.27 42.96 -16.70
CA GLY A 592 -6.11 42.60 -17.51
C GLY A 592 -5.52 41.24 -17.14
N VAL A 593 -4.54 40.81 -17.94
CA VAL A 593 -3.78 39.59 -17.80
C VAL A 593 -2.27 39.87 -17.85
N MET A 594 -1.51 39.14 -17.06
CA MET A 594 -0.07 39.18 -16.97
C MET A 594 0.47 37.74 -17.08
N ILE A 595 1.61 37.58 -17.74
CA ILE A 595 2.33 36.29 -17.84
C ILE A 595 3.83 36.58 -17.91
N GLY A 596 4.67 35.77 -17.31
CA GLY A 596 6.11 35.98 -17.33
C GLY A 596 6.81 35.12 -16.28
N GLU A 597 8.09 35.44 -16.07
CA GLU A 597 8.90 34.85 -15.02
C GLU A 597 8.56 35.46 -13.64
N PRO A 598 8.81 34.75 -12.54
CA PRO A 598 8.52 35.25 -11.20
C PRO A 598 9.10 36.62 -10.86
N GLU A 599 10.25 36.96 -11.44
CA GLU A 599 10.96 38.20 -11.18
C GLU A 599 10.58 39.36 -12.14
N ASP A 600 9.75 39.10 -13.12
CA ASP A 600 9.29 40.13 -14.07
C ASP A 600 8.46 41.20 -13.36
N LEU A 601 8.79 42.47 -13.65
CA LEU A 601 8.10 43.63 -13.09
C LEU A 601 6.89 44.03 -13.92
N TRP A 602 5.79 44.34 -13.23
CA TRP A 602 4.57 44.82 -13.82
C TRP A 602 4.10 46.14 -13.15
N LEU A 603 3.71 47.11 -13.94
CA LEU A 603 3.09 48.34 -13.45
C LEU A 603 1.59 48.09 -13.24
N LEU A 604 1.11 48.30 -12.02
CA LEU A 604 -0.27 48.27 -11.61
C LEU A 604 -0.75 49.70 -11.32
N ALA A 605 -1.86 50.12 -11.86
CA ALA A 605 -2.36 51.48 -11.69
C ALA A 605 -3.90 51.54 -11.63
N SER A 606 -4.41 52.63 -11.06
CA SER A 606 -5.82 52.97 -11.03
C SER A 606 -6.07 54.28 -11.77
N ASP A 607 -7.28 54.44 -12.30
CA ASP A 607 -7.72 55.67 -13.00
C ASP A 607 -7.75 56.93 -12.09
N ALA A 608 -7.58 56.73 -10.77
CA ALA A 608 -7.39 57.82 -9.83
C ALA A 608 -5.98 58.41 -9.81
N GLY A 609 -5.08 57.96 -10.73
CA GLY A 609 -3.74 58.49 -10.89
C GLY A 609 -2.69 57.92 -9.92
N TYR A 610 -2.93 56.78 -9.33
CA TYR A 610 -2.03 56.08 -8.42
C TYR A 610 -1.56 54.74 -9.01
N GLY A 611 -0.33 54.35 -8.70
CA GLY A 611 0.19 53.06 -9.11
C GLY A 611 1.57 52.74 -8.46
N PHE A 612 2.01 51.51 -8.71
CA PHE A 612 3.29 50.98 -8.26
C PHE A 612 3.73 49.87 -9.21
N THR A 613 4.99 49.51 -9.15
CA THR A 613 5.53 48.32 -9.82
C THR A 613 5.55 47.15 -8.83
N ALA A 614 5.22 45.93 -9.29
CA ALA A 614 5.30 44.73 -8.50
C ALA A 614 5.93 43.59 -9.29
N ARG A 615 6.62 42.67 -8.59
CA ARG A 615 7.12 41.46 -9.21
C ARG A 615 5.99 40.46 -9.41
N LEU A 616 6.04 39.71 -10.50
CA LEU A 616 4.97 38.74 -10.82
C LEU A 616 4.78 37.72 -9.70
N LYS A 617 5.85 37.28 -9.03
CA LYS A 617 5.79 36.38 -7.87
C LYS A 617 4.90 36.93 -6.72
N ASP A 618 4.90 38.24 -6.53
CA ASP A 618 4.09 38.90 -5.50
C ASP A 618 2.62 38.98 -5.89
N LEU A 619 2.28 38.74 -7.15
CA LEU A 619 0.93 38.78 -7.71
C LEU A 619 0.31 37.40 -7.79
N ILE A 620 1.09 36.32 -7.75
CA ILE A 620 0.65 34.91 -7.83
C ILE A 620 -0.10 34.51 -6.57
N THR A 621 -1.16 33.71 -6.73
CA THR A 621 -1.94 33.14 -5.64
C THR A 621 -2.63 31.84 -6.06
N ASP A 622 -2.68 30.84 -5.18
CA ASP A 622 -3.39 29.58 -5.39
C ASP A 622 -4.87 29.64 -4.95
N ARG A 623 -5.31 30.79 -4.42
CA ARG A 623 -6.67 30.97 -3.91
C ARG A 623 -7.64 31.31 -5.05
N ARG A 624 -8.69 30.50 -5.23
CA ARG A 624 -9.74 30.78 -6.23
C ARG A 624 -10.43 32.12 -6.02
N ALA A 625 -10.57 32.57 -4.77
CA ALA A 625 -11.12 33.89 -4.39
C ALA A 625 -10.12 35.05 -4.58
N GLY A 626 -8.91 34.76 -5.09
CA GLY A 626 -7.87 35.75 -5.34
C GLY A 626 -7.28 36.37 -4.07
N LYS A 627 -6.31 37.26 -4.25
CA LYS A 627 -5.72 38.09 -3.18
C LYS A 627 -5.74 39.56 -3.58
N THR A 628 -6.02 40.46 -2.66
CA THR A 628 -5.98 41.91 -2.88
C THR A 628 -4.54 42.37 -2.99
N VAL A 629 -4.18 42.98 -4.12
CA VAL A 629 -2.85 43.50 -4.42
C VAL A 629 -2.90 45.03 -4.62
N LEU A 630 -3.82 45.53 -5.44
CA LEU A 630 -3.99 46.95 -5.64
C LEU A 630 -5.18 47.48 -4.80
N ASN A 631 -4.87 48.39 -3.90
CA ASN A 631 -5.91 49.08 -3.10
C ASN A 631 -6.52 50.20 -3.97
N VAL A 632 -7.64 49.89 -4.57
CA VAL A 632 -8.35 50.82 -5.49
C VAL A 632 -9.10 51.86 -4.64
N PRO A 633 -8.92 53.18 -4.88
CA PRO A 633 -9.71 54.22 -4.23
C PRO A 633 -11.20 54.03 -4.52
N GLU A 634 -12.04 54.57 -3.62
CA GLU A 634 -13.49 54.52 -3.80
C GLU A 634 -13.92 55.09 -5.16
N ASN A 635 -14.82 54.38 -5.86
CA ASN A 635 -15.27 54.68 -7.20
C ASN A 635 -14.20 54.74 -8.31
N ALA A 636 -12.95 54.34 -8.06
CA ALA A 636 -11.92 54.22 -9.07
C ALA A 636 -11.89 52.84 -9.70
N HIS A 637 -11.26 52.75 -10.90
CA HIS A 637 -11.11 51.49 -11.63
C HIS A 637 -9.68 51.12 -11.84
N VAL A 638 -9.40 49.83 -11.90
CA VAL A 638 -8.08 49.28 -12.24
C VAL A 638 -7.82 49.47 -13.73
N LEU A 639 -6.65 49.99 -14.07
CA LEU A 639 -6.19 50.04 -15.46
C LEU A 639 -5.50 48.75 -15.87
N ALA A 640 -5.42 48.47 -17.16
CA ALA A 640 -4.71 47.31 -17.68
C ALA A 640 -3.26 47.33 -17.20
N PRO A 641 -2.74 46.25 -16.62
CA PRO A 641 -1.35 46.18 -16.16
C PRO A 641 -0.38 46.27 -17.35
N ALA A 642 0.75 46.91 -17.14
CA ALA A 642 1.77 47.07 -18.18
C ALA A 642 3.10 46.43 -17.80
N PRO A 643 3.74 45.57 -18.66
CA PRO A 643 5.00 44.94 -18.39
C PRO A 643 6.12 46.00 -18.39
N VAL A 644 7.08 45.87 -17.45
CA VAL A 644 8.26 46.71 -17.36
C VAL A 644 9.44 45.97 -18.02
N ALA A 645 9.80 46.37 -19.25
CA ALA A 645 10.80 45.67 -20.03
C ALA A 645 12.27 45.94 -19.55
N SER A 646 12.54 47.14 -19.06
CA SER A 646 13.88 47.52 -18.56
C SER A 646 13.79 48.66 -17.56
N ALA A 647 14.82 48.86 -16.77
CA ALA A 647 14.96 49.99 -15.81
C ALA A 647 14.98 51.36 -16.49
N ASP A 648 15.41 51.42 -17.77
CA ASP A 648 15.49 52.64 -18.56
C ASP A 648 14.16 52.98 -19.31
N SER A 649 13.11 52.22 -19.03
CA SER A 649 11.78 52.45 -19.64
C SER A 649 11.12 53.73 -19.10
N LEU A 650 10.27 54.33 -19.89
CA LEU A 650 9.41 55.44 -19.49
C LEU A 650 7.99 54.95 -19.20
N VAL A 651 7.45 55.40 -18.10
CA VAL A 651 6.00 55.24 -17.83
C VAL A 651 5.26 56.41 -18.56
N ALA A 652 4.37 56.06 -19.48
CA ALA A 652 3.54 57.00 -20.16
C ALA A 652 2.13 56.94 -19.60
N VAL A 653 1.55 58.06 -19.17
CA VAL A 653 0.20 58.16 -18.63
C VAL A 653 -0.59 59.24 -19.41
N VAL A 654 -1.85 58.94 -19.66
CA VAL A 654 -2.74 59.89 -20.36
C VAL A 654 -3.98 60.16 -19.51
N SER A 655 -4.39 61.45 -19.48
CA SER A 655 -5.61 61.85 -18.79
C SER A 655 -6.79 62.00 -19.75
N SER A 656 -7.99 61.99 -19.19
CA SER A 656 -9.25 62.25 -19.91
C SER A 656 -9.33 63.68 -20.52
N GLU A 657 -8.44 64.61 -20.12
CA GLU A 657 -8.26 65.93 -20.73
C GLU A 657 -7.32 65.92 -21.93
N GLY A 658 -6.83 64.77 -22.38
CA GLY A 658 -5.89 64.63 -23.50
C GLY A 658 -4.49 65.15 -23.20
N LYS A 659 -4.00 65.02 -21.98
CA LYS A 659 -2.63 65.36 -21.56
C LYS A 659 -1.84 64.07 -21.40
N LEU A 660 -0.63 64.07 -21.96
CA LEU A 660 0.34 63.00 -21.85
C LEU A 660 1.52 63.42 -20.93
N LEU A 661 1.87 62.56 -20.01
CA LEU A 661 3.06 62.66 -19.19
C LEU A 661 3.89 61.39 -19.37
N ALA A 662 5.18 61.54 -19.58
CA ALA A 662 6.13 60.43 -19.52
C ALA A 662 7.16 60.70 -18.43
N PHE A 663 7.62 59.68 -17.69
CA PHE A 663 8.64 59.78 -16.66
C PHE A 663 9.37 58.47 -16.49
N PRO A 664 10.61 58.43 -15.95
CA PRO A 664 11.35 57.20 -15.73
C PRO A 664 10.61 56.21 -14.82
N VAL A 665 10.60 54.92 -15.21
CA VAL A 665 9.95 53.86 -14.43
C VAL A 665 10.59 53.71 -13.03
N GLY A 666 11.89 54.04 -12.89
CA GLY A 666 12.59 54.01 -11.59
C GLY A 666 12.05 55.01 -10.56
N GLU A 667 11.22 55.99 -10.96
CA GLU A 667 10.50 56.86 -10.00
C GLU A 667 9.25 56.22 -9.39
N VAL A 668 8.81 55.07 -9.92
CA VAL A 668 7.66 54.31 -9.40
C VAL A 668 8.10 53.35 -8.33
N PRO A 669 7.53 53.36 -7.12
CA PRO A 669 7.95 52.47 -6.07
C PRO A 669 7.63 51.01 -6.41
N GLU A 670 8.57 50.10 -6.12
CA GLU A 670 8.32 48.65 -6.15
C GLU A 670 7.68 48.26 -4.83
N MET A 671 6.49 47.61 -4.91
CA MET A 671 5.68 47.21 -3.74
C MET A 671 5.00 45.91 -4.00
N PRO A 672 4.90 44.98 -3.02
CA PRO A 672 4.18 43.73 -3.19
C PRO A 672 2.65 43.93 -3.18
N ARG A 673 2.17 45.01 -2.59
CA ARG A 673 0.75 45.40 -2.52
C ARG A 673 0.59 46.85 -2.01
N GLY A 674 -0.50 47.49 -2.36
CA GLY A 674 -0.86 48.81 -1.80
C GLY A 674 -1.67 49.66 -2.76
N LYS A 675 -1.84 50.95 -2.45
CA LYS A 675 -2.43 51.93 -3.31
C LYS A 675 -1.40 52.46 -4.34
N GLY A 676 -0.12 52.38 -4.01
CA GLY A 676 0.94 53.02 -4.77
C GLY A 676 1.08 54.53 -4.55
N ASN A 677 1.98 55.16 -5.30
CA ASN A 677 2.21 56.58 -5.30
C ASN A 677 1.48 57.24 -6.46
N LYS A 678 1.29 58.58 -6.37
CA LYS A 678 0.75 59.36 -7.50
C LYS A 678 1.65 59.18 -8.70
N LEU A 679 1.09 58.76 -9.83
CA LEU A 679 1.72 58.72 -11.16
C LEU A 679 1.40 60.02 -11.94
N TYR A 680 0.18 60.51 -11.78
CA TYR A 680 -0.37 61.68 -12.48
C TYR A 680 -1.14 62.57 -11.48
N ASP A 681 -0.95 63.89 -11.53
CA ASP A 681 -1.65 64.82 -10.64
C ASP A 681 -3.05 65.15 -11.13
N ILE A 682 -4.06 64.57 -10.49
CA ILE A 682 -5.47 64.88 -10.68
C ILE A 682 -5.86 65.79 -9.50
N PRO A 683 -6.35 67.05 -9.77
CA PRO A 683 -6.82 67.93 -8.71
C PRO A 683 -7.92 67.25 -7.85
N ALA A 684 -7.85 67.38 -6.54
CA ALA A 684 -8.72 66.69 -5.59
C ALA A 684 -10.20 66.85 -5.88
N LYS A 685 -10.63 68.07 -6.27
CA LYS A 685 -12.05 68.37 -6.66
C LYS A 685 -12.47 67.59 -7.93
N LYS A 686 -11.57 67.53 -8.91
CA LYS A 686 -11.85 66.83 -10.18
C LYS A 686 -11.82 65.28 -9.96
N ALA A 687 -10.90 64.78 -9.13
CA ALA A 687 -10.85 63.39 -8.76
C ALA A 687 -12.13 62.93 -8.02
N ALA A 688 -12.58 63.71 -7.03
CA ALA A 688 -13.83 63.42 -6.32
C ALA A 688 -15.07 63.46 -7.22
N ALA A 689 -15.12 64.42 -8.13
CA ALA A 689 -16.21 64.53 -9.12
C ALA A 689 -16.07 63.59 -10.32
N ARG A 690 -14.96 62.85 -10.43
CA ARG A 690 -14.59 61.96 -11.56
C ARG A 690 -14.65 62.68 -12.94
N THR A 691 -14.36 63.97 -12.97
CA THR A 691 -14.35 64.78 -14.20
C THR A 691 -13.00 64.77 -14.91
N GLU A 692 -11.91 64.41 -14.21
CA GLU A 692 -10.59 64.13 -14.78
C GLU A 692 -10.09 62.80 -14.26
N LEU A 693 -9.65 61.90 -15.11
CA LEU A 693 -9.19 60.54 -14.82
C LEU A 693 -7.92 60.25 -15.59
N MET A 694 -7.13 59.31 -15.08
CA MET A 694 -6.05 58.69 -15.85
C MET A 694 -6.71 57.58 -16.71
N THR A 695 -6.78 57.76 -18.04
CA THR A 695 -7.53 56.84 -18.93
C THR A 695 -6.70 55.63 -19.33
N ALA A 696 -5.39 55.77 -19.46
CA ALA A 696 -4.51 54.69 -19.83
C ALA A 696 -3.07 54.91 -19.32
N VAL A 697 -2.39 53.80 -19.14
CA VAL A 697 -0.96 53.76 -18.76
C VAL A 697 -0.23 52.71 -19.60
N ALA A 698 0.99 53.00 -19.99
CA ALA A 698 1.90 52.10 -20.68
C ALA A 698 3.35 52.26 -20.18
N VAL A 699 4.16 51.24 -20.35
CA VAL A 699 5.61 51.31 -20.10
C VAL A 699 6.33 51.16 -21.43
N VAL A 700 7.05 52.20 -21.85
CA VAL A 700 7.68 52.31 -23.16
C VAL A 700 9.17 52.04 -23.00
N ALA A 701 9.67 50.94 -23.59
CA ALA A 701 11.09 50.62 -23.60
C ALA A 701 11.88 51.62 -24.45
N PRO A 702 13.18 51.79 -24.20
CA PRO A 702 14.05 52.64 -25.03
C PRO A 702 13.91 52.27 -26.53
N LYS A 703 13.76 53.29 -27.38
CA LYS A 703 13.58 53.18 -28.83
C LYS A 703 12.23 52.57 -29.30
N ALA A 704 11.37 52.15 -28.41
CA ALA A 704 10.03 51.69 -28.75
C ALA A 704 9.12 52.88 -29.06
N SER A 705 8.08 52.68 -29.84
CA SER A 705 7.08 53.68 -30.13
C SER A 705 5.81 53.48 -29.27
N LEU A 706 5.18 54.60 -28.90
CA LEU A 706 3.91 54.59 -28.18
C LEU A 706 2.74 54.81 -29.18
N VAL A 707 1.78 53.91 -29.18
CA VAL A 707 0.55 54.00 -29.97
C VAL A 707 -0.58 54.51 -29.09
N LEU A 708 -1.17 55.64 -29.48
CA LEU A 708 -2.33 56.23 -28.83
C LEU A 708 -3.59 55.85 -29.61
N TRP A 709 -4.58 55.25 -28.96
CA TRP A 709 -5.83 54.86 -29.57
C TRP A 709 -6.97 55.75 -29.08
N SER A 710 -7.82 56.16 -30.03
CA SER A 710 -9.08 56.88 -29.80
C SER A 710 -10.17 56.21 -30.63
N GLY A 711 -10.98 55.36 -30.01
CA GLY A 711 -11.85 54.44 -30.73
C GLY A 711 -11.06 53.55 -31.70
N GLU A 712 -11.39 53.61 -33.00
CA GLU A 712 -10.68 52.87 -34.05
C GLU A 712 -9.48 53.66 -34.65
N GLN A 713 -9.31 54.91 -34.30
CA GLN A 713 -8.18 55.72 -34.80
C GLN A 713 -6.94 55.50 -33.94
N GLN A 714 -5.81 55.36 -34.61
CA GLN A 714 -4.49 55.25 -33.94
C GLN A 714 -3.53 56.33 -34.39
N LYS A 715 -2.67 56.74 -33.50
CA LYS A 715 -1.50 57.61 -33.77
C LYS A 715 -0.26 57.01 -33.13
N VAL A 716 0.81 56.92 -33.86
CA VAL A 716 2.11 56.43 -33.38
C VAL A 716 2.94 57.62 -32.97
N LEU A 717 3.47 57.60 -31.76
CA LEU A 717 4.41 58.55 -31.20
C LEU A 717 5.75 57.82 -31.07
N GLU A 718 6.73 58.25 -31.90
CA GLU A 718 8.09 57.68 -31.85
C GLU A 718 8.80 58.02 -30.54
N TRP A 719 9.78 57.22 -30.15
CA TRP A 719 10.58 57.46 -28.94
C TRP A 719 11.12 58.87 -28.82
N ARG A 720 11.54 59.43 -29.96
CA ARG A 720 12.09 60.82 -30.06
C ARG A 720 11.03 61.85 -29.70
N ASP A 721 9.82 61.66 -30.20
CA ASP A 721 8.71 62.60 -29.98
C ASP A 721 8.12 62.45 -28.56
N LEU A 722 8.23 61.24 -27.96
CA LEU A 722 7.84 61.00 -26.58
C LEU A 722 8.67 61.85 -25.60
N GLN A 723 9.91 62.18 -25.95
CA GLN A 723 10.78 63.02 -25.12
C GLN A 723 10.20 64.40 -24.86
N ASP A 724 9.37 64.97 -25.77
CA ASP A 724 8.69 66.23 -25.57
C ASP A 724 7.67 66.21 -24.41
N TYR A 725 7.30 65.02 -23.93
CA TYR A 725 6.33 64.79 -22.85
C TYR A 725 6.96 64.26 -21.58
N VAL A 726 8.31 64.18 -21.55
CA VAL A 726 9.03 63.73 -20.36
C VAL A 726 9.00 64.82 -19.30
N GLY A 727 8.60 64.47 -18.10
CA GLY A 727 8.54 65.36 -16.94
C GLY A 727 8.74 64.56 -15.66
N GLU A 728 8.56 65.17 -14.51
CA GLU A 728 8.64 64.51 -13.21
C GLU A 728 7.33 63.77 -12.92
N ARG A 729 7.40 62.66 -12.22
CA ARG A 729 6.26 61.89 -11.72
C ARG A 729 5.32 62.81 -10.93
N ALA A 730 4.02 62.52 -10.99
CA ALA A 730 2.96 63.28 -10.32
C ALA A 730 2.78 64.72 -10.79
N GLN A 731 3.23 65.07 -11.98
CA GLN A 731 2.83 66.31 -12.70
C GLN A 731 1.58 66.07 -13.56
N ARG A 732 1.02 67.13 -14.17
CA ARG A 732 -0.18 67.09 -15.00
C ARG A 732 0.07 66.75 -16.48
N GLY A 733 1.29 66.67 -16.90
CA GLY A 733 1.70 66.45 -18.28
C GLY A 733 1.33 67.58 -19.24
N ALA A 734 1.73 67.43 -20.50
CA ALA A 734 1.51 68.37 -21.58
C ALA A 734 0.34 67.94 -22.49
N VAL A 735 -0.35 68.91 -23.06
CA VAL A 735 -1.43 68.66 -24.02
C VAL A 735 -0.84 68.10 -25.33
N LEU A 736 -1.49 67.09 -25.87
CA LEU A 736 -1.10 66.47 -27.14
C LEU A 736 -1.12 67.51 -28.29
N LYS A 737 -0.17 67.39 -29.23
CA LYS A 737 0.02 68.32 -30.38
C LYS A 737 -1.29 68.51 -31.15
N ARG A 738 -1.46 69.69 -31.78
CA ARG A 738 -2.65 70.03 -32.55
C ARG A 738 -2.90 69.01 -33.69
N GLY A 739 -4.10 68.48 -33.81
CA GLY A 739 -4.46 67.41 -34.76
C GLY A 739 -4.41 65.98 -34.19
N TRP A 740 -4.10 65.83 -32.89
CA TRP A 740 -4.17 64.56 -32.17
C TRP A 740 -5.51 64.43 -31.45
N PRO A 741 -6.04 63.19 -31.31
CA PRO A 741 -7.25 62.97 -30.56
C PRO A 741 -7.07 63.47 -29.12
N ARG A 742 -8.08 64.13 -28.56
CA ARG A 742 -8.09 64.56 -27.16
C ARG A 742 -8.51 63.49 -26.21
N GLN A 743 -9.34 62.56 -26.70
CA GLN A 743 -9.81 61.42 -25.91
C GLN A 743 -9.00 60.19 -26.32
N ILE A 744 -8.14 59.73 -25.44
CA ILE A 744 -7.32 58.54 -25.64
C ILE A 744 -7.86 57.44 -24.71
N ASP A 745 -8.27 56.35 -25.32
CA ASP A 745 -8.91 55.23 -24.60
C ASP A 745 -7.90 54.17 -24.19
N ARG A 746 -6.81 54.03 -24.96
CA ARG A 746 -5.80 52.96 -24.74
C ARG A 746 -4.42 53.38 -25.25
N LEU A 747 -3.39 52.88 -24.54
CA LEU A 747 -2.00 52.99 -24.97
C LEU A 747 -1.46 51.59 -25.29
N GLU A 748 -0.70 51.48 -26.36
CA GLU A 748 0.07 50.30 -26.73
C GLU A 748 1.52 50.63 -27.02
N THR A 749 2.41 49.69 -26.87
CA THR A 749 3.81 49.85 -27.20
C THR A 749 4.20 49.00 -28.40
N LEU A 750 4.88 49.58 -29.38
CA LEU A 750 5.48 48.89 -30.50
C LEU A 750 6.99 48.83 -30.27
N LEU A 751 7.52 47.61 -30.17
CA LEU A 751 8.98 47.40 -30.10
C LEU A 751 9.61 47.84 -31.44
N PRO A 752 10.85 48.37 -31.44
CA PRO A 752 11.54 48.65 -32.67
C PRO A 752 11.71 47.35 -33.47
N PRO A 753 11.67 47.42 -34.82
CA PRO A 753 11.98 46.27 -35.65
C PRO A 753 13.36 45.72 -35.25
N PRO A 754 13.55 44.38 -35.26
CA PRO A 754 14.75 43.71 -34.84
C PRO A 754 15.99 44.14 -35.60
#